data_ea77d2f426415602f427445da17601c9
#
_entry.id   ea77d2f426415602f427445da17601c9
#
_cell.length_a   1.000
_cell.length_b   1.000
_cell.length_c   1.000
_cell.angle_alpha   90.00
_cell.angle_beta   90.00
_cell.angle_gamma   90.00
#
_symmetry.space_group_name_H-M   'P 1'
#
loop_
_entity.id
_entity.type
_entity.pdbx_description
1 polymer ?
#
loop_
_entity_poly.entity_id
_entity_poly.type
_entity_poly.pdbx_seq_one_letter_code
_entity_poly.pdbx_strand_id
1 'polypeptide(L)'
;MMKTHFDLLKDRWNLSASARVPRHDLVFGTPVNAPAAGLPIGDGDTGSLLWLEKDGLRIHINKCDLWQDAPPGVTWDDECYCSGHEEELTCVKHAGEISIRFDAPVFEYLYQKRFTARLSLADASASVNAETPFGDLSVRAFAEHDSGVTVLSLRSRSEDAASPAVTLSRWGSRTLWRWYSQQKFTPEEGLNGTAACAEDGRLFVTQQLNGTSFCVGLSMRGEEDRSASVLNRHAASYRLAEGETHGFTLYWTVKTGGDVREAAENCAAALRDAERTGEDALYARHAAAWREFWDKSYVTLADDYLENIYYLYLYVMNSESRGAYPPHFTSGLWGFYHDYVPWVYYFHYNIQHMYAPLDAAGHGELARNYYDLRRNGMPQFRKYAEKVKKKPGLFVHDVTDRYGRGADYDSLNCTPAAQIALEMFRHYRYTGDEEFLRDYALPMMRGAAEFYLGMLEVGEDGLYHIRGTTAYEGNAPTDDTLTDYVMIRALFPALAAYCEGEERERLDDAVSRLPGPMLMELEESDWDGRLFTFGIGKGREPLGDGRVFGIGYRDGEPVRKSYGDPDCPKRGYGFPDIELSPLYPAGIFGLKDRGTPLFDTMTNQLMLHGTGSHCGHWNMLPVYLARMGRGDLFAENCRGMLESNQGFLNGFNAESGEGGCPGGWPQWYEYTETESREKYGVATGDFTHFDFETGPILAMGIIESLLQSHEGVIRVFPAVKEGEDAAFLLYAQGGFLVGGERTGEGCVVTVTSLRGGGCTVCLPESSGWRGYRRIRGTCAELDVPAGGNCETEVRFDCLGAGETVLLTTVPLGELETVGVEASAPNPGWKRCGGVSLGSPGLPGTR
;
A
#
# COMPACT_ATOMS: atom_id res chain seq x y z
N MET A 1 -21.65 27.38 -20.77
CA MET A 1 -21.07 27.69 -19.42
C MET A 1 -20.57 26.40 -18.85
N MET A 2 -19.29 26.35 -18.52
CA MET A 2 -18.68 25.20 -17.88
C MET A 2 -19.10 25.15 -16.40
N LYS A 3 -19.66 24.04 -15.96
CA LYS A 3 -19.88 23.76 -14.53
C LYS A 3 -18.55 23.41 -13.89
N THR A 4 -18.23 24.04 -12.76
CA THR A 4 -17.01 23.76 -12.01
C THR A 4 -17.29 23.71 -10.51
N HIS A 5 -16.59 22.84 -9.81
CA HIS A 5 -16.62 22.77 -8.35
C HIS A 5 -15.74 23.85 -7.69
N PHE A 6 -15.00 24.64 -8.48
CA PHE A 6 -14.24 25.74 -7.92
C PHE A 6 -15.13 26.95 -7.64
N ASP A 7 -15.20 27.37 -6.38
CA ASP A 7 -15.98 28.53 -5.92
C ASP A 7 -15.14 29.80 -6.12
N LEU A 8 -15.45 30.53 -7.20
CA LEU A 8 -14.76 31.77 -7.57
C LEU A 8 -14.89 32.88 -6.50
N LEU A 9 -15.94 32.85 -5.67
CA LEU A 9 -16.16 33.87 -4.65
C LEU A 9 -15.39 33.56 -3.35
N LYS A 10 -15.16 32.28 -3.07
CA LYS A 10 -14.53 31.81 -1.83
C LYS A 10 -13.10 31.33 -2.02
N ASP A 11 -12.59 31.31 -3.25
CA ASP A 11 -11.27 30.80 -3.60
C ASP A 11 -10.99 29.37 -3.08
N ARG A 12 -12.00 28.49 -3.20
CA ARG A 12 -11.90 27.11 -2.74
C ARG A 12 -12.66 26.15 -3.63
N TRP A 13 -12.22 24.92 -3.59
CA TRP A 13 -12.96 23.84 -4.22
C TRP A 13 -14.15 23.39 -3.37
N ASN A 14 -15.30 23.17 -3.98
CA ASN A 14 -16.46 22.47 -3.43
C ASN A 14 -16.35 20.96 -3.67
N LEU A 15 -15.14 20.40 -3.49
CA LEU A 15 -14.84 18.99 -3.58
C LEU A 15 -14.78 18.43 -2.16
N SER A 16 -15.46 17.33 -1.90
CA SER A 16 -15.46 16.67 -0.60
C SER A 16 -15.38 15.17 -0.82
N ALA A 17 -14.24 14.60 -0.46
CA ALA A 17 -14.06 13.16 -0.53
C ALA A 17 -14.98 12.45 0.45
N SER A 18 -15.24 12.99 1.63
CA SER A 18 -16.20 12.42 2.58
C SER A 18 -17.64 12.33 2.03
N ALA A 19 -18.02 13.19 1.09
CA ALA A 19 -19.29 13.11 0.36
C ALA A 19 -19.24 12.14 -0.83
N ARG A 20 -18.06 11.93 -1.44
CA ARG A 20 -17.86 11.06 -2.61
C ARG A 20 -17.67 9.60 -2.22
N VAL A 21 -16.90 9.34 -1.19
CA VAL A 21 -16.45 8.00 -0.76
C VAL A 21 -17.59 6.99 -0.55
N PRO A 22 -18.81 7.37 -0.08
CA PRO A 22 -19.92 6.41 0.03
C PRO A 22 -20.25 5.69 -1.29
N ARG A 23 -19.92 6.28 -2.44
CA ARG A 23 -20.06 5.63 -3.76
C ARG A 23 -19.29 4.32 -3.85
N HIS A 24 -18.18 4.24 -3.14
CA HIS A 24 -17.19 3.17 -3.17
C HIS A 24 -17.32 2.15 -2.03
N ASP A 25 -18.36 2.23 -1.22
CA ASP A 25 -18.63 1.26 -0.17
C ASP A 25 -18.67 -0.17 -0.71
N LEU A 26 -18.17 -1.11 0.08
CA LEU A 26 -18.27 -2.52 -0.24
C LEU A 26 -19.65 -3.03 0.19
N VAL A 27 -20.42 -3.53 -0.74
CA VAL A 27 -21.78 -4.00 -0.45
C VAL A 27 -21.98 -5.42 -0.99
N PHE A 28 -22.28 -6.34 -0.09
CA PHE A 28 -22.57 -7.74 -0.39
C PHE A 28 -24.07 -8.00 -0.23
N GLY A 29 -24.69 -8.53 -1.26
CA GLY A 29 -26.11 -8.94 -1.24
C GLY A 29 -26.32 -10.40 -0.82
N THR A 30 -25.23 -11.11 -0.49
CA THR A 30 -25.25 -12.50 -0.04
C THR A 30 -24.21 -12.71 1.06
N PRO A 31 -24.41 -13.68 1.98
CA PRO A 31 -23.40 -13.99 3.00
C PRO A 31 -22.08 -14.39 2.37
N VAL A 32 -20.99 -13.87 2.92
CA VAL A 32 -19.61 -14.14 2.48
C VAL A 32 -18.96 -15.04 3.49
N ASN A 33 -18.70 -16.29 3.11
CA ASN A 33 -18.19 -17.33 4.02
C ASN A 33 -16.66 -17.49 3.95
N ALA A 34 -15.98 -16.74 3.07
CA ALA A 34 -14.53 -16.79 2.94
C ALA A 34 -13.87 -15.68 3.74
N PRO A 35 -12.88 -15.99 4.60
CA PRO A 35 -12.13 -14.97 5.35
C PRO A 35 -11.51 -13.91 4.43
N ALA A 36 -10.92 -14.31 3.31
CA ALA A 36 -10.30 -13.39 2.35
C ALA A 36 -11.26 -12.33 1.77
N ALA A 37 -12.57 -12.61 1.75
CA ALA A 37 -13.61 -11.65 1.35
C ALA A 37 -14.27 -10.93 2.54
N GLY A 38 -13.69 -11.05 3.73
CA GLY A 38 -14.17 -10.43 4.95
C GLY A 38 -14.16 -8.90 4.91
N LEU A 39 -14.76 -8.30 5.94
CA LEU A 39 -14.81 -6.87 6.14
C LEU A 39 -13.66 -6.44 7.04
N PRO A 40 -12.61 -5.80 6.50
CA PRO A 40 -11.47 -5.35 7.27
C PRO A 40 -11.81 -4.03 7.98
N ILE A 41 -11.62 -3.95 9.29
CA ILE A 41 -11.67 -2.72 10.08
C ILE A 41 -10.40 -2.59 10.90
N GLY A 42 -9.95 -1.36 11.16
CA GLY A 42 -8.72 -1.11 11.93
C GLY A 42 -8.63 0.32 12.42
N ASP A 43 -7.84 0.50 13.49
CA ASP A 43 -7.54 1.81 14.09
C ASP A 43 -6.15 2.35 13.70
N GLY A 44 -5.44 1.60 12.83
CA GLY A 44 -4.09 1.90 12.40
C GLY A 44 -3.00 1.13 13.17
N ASP A 45 -3.32 0.52 14.31
CA ASP A 45 -2.43 -0.27 15.16
C ASP A 45 -2.96 -1.70 15.38
N THR A 46 -4.29 -1.81 15.56
CA THR A 46 -5.01 -3.07 15.70
C THR A 46 -6.00 -3.23 14.55
N GLY A 47 -5.97 -4.37 13.89
CA GLY A 47 -6.90 -4.73 12.83
C GLY A 47 -7.81 -5.88 13.23
N SER A 48 -9.03 -5.86 12.71
CA SER A 48 -10.02 -6.93 12.89
C SER A 48 -10.64 -7.26 11.54
N LEU A 49 -10.56 -8.52 11.14
CA LEU A 49 -11.21 -9.03 9.93
C LEU A 49 -12.47 -9.78 10.32
N LEU A 50 -13.62 -9.31 9.83
CA LEU A 50 -14.93 -9.89 10.11
C LEU A 50 -15.41 -10.68 8.91
N TRP A 51 -15.79 -11.95 9.10
CA TRP A 51 -16.47 -12.75 8.08
C TRP A 51 -17.59 -13.58 8.68
N LEU A 52 -18.43 -14.15 7.81
CA LEU A 52 -19.59 -14.91 8.19
C LEU A 52 -19.33 -16.40 8.03
N GLU A 53 -19.74 -17.18 9.04
CA GLU A 53 -19.94 -18.61 8.93
C GLU A 53 -21.42 -18.91 8.88
N LYS A 54 -21.83 -20.13 8.56
CA LYS A 54 -23.25 -20.48 8.44
C LYS A 54 -24.07 -20.15 9.70
N ASP A 55 -23.44 -20.35 10.85
CA ASP A 55 -24.07 -20.22 12.18
C ASP A 55 -23.57 -19.04 12.99
N GLY A 56 -22.80 -18.10 12.40
CA GLY A 56 -22.30 -16.98 13.17
C GLY A 56 -21.30 -16.08 12.46
N LEU A 57 -20.63 -15.24 13.26
CA LEU A 57 -19.55 -14.36 12.84
C LEU A 57 -18.22 -14.83 13.43
N ARG A 58 -17.18 -14.67 12.64
CA ARG A 58 -15.79 -14.76 13.06
C ARG A 58 -15.11 -13.41 12.94
N ILE A 59 -14.26 -13.12 13.91
CA ILE A 59 -13.45 -11.89 13.94
C ILE A 59 -12.04 -12.28 14.29
N HIS A 60 -11.14 -12.16 13.35
CA HIS A 60 -9.72 -12.38 13.58
C HIS A 60 -9.04 -11.06 13.93
N ILE A 61 -8.15 -11.08 14.93
CA ILE A 61 -7.58 -9.87 15.52
C ILE A 61 -6.06 -9.90 15.41
N ASN A 62 -5.49 -8.80 14.91
CA ASN A 62 -4.06 -8.61 14.79
C ASN A 62 -3.63 -7.25 15.36
N LYS A 63 -2.32 -7.11 15.60
CA LYS A 63 -1.71 -5.87 16.06
C LYS A 63 -0.31 -5.72 15.46
N CYS A 64 0.08 -4.51 15.05
CA CYS A 64 1.32 -4.28 14.32
C CYS A 64 2.60 -4.56 15.12
N ASP A 65 2.57 -4.50 16.44
CA ASP A 65 3.72 -4.71 17.31
C ASP A 65 3.76 -6.08 18.01
N LEU A 66 2.90 -7.02 17.60
CA LEU A 66 2.96 -8.39 18.07
C LEU A 66 4.07 -9.16 17.37
N TRP A 67 5.28 -8.97 17.84
CA TRP A 67 6.46 -9.65 17.34
C TRP A 67 6.99 -10.63 18.36
N GLN A 68 7.34 -11.83 17.89
CA GLN A 68 8.17 -12.75 18.62
C GLN A 68 9.60 -12.62 18.15
N ASP A 69 10.51 -12.37 19.07
CA ASP A 69 11.94 -12.36 18.77
C ASP A 69 12.47 -13.79 18.62
N ALA A 70 13.60 -13.91 17.96
CA ALA A 70 14.32 -15.17 17.85
C ALA A 70 14.57 -15.77 19.25
N PRO A 71 14.54 -17.11 19.40
CA PRO A 71 14.82 -17.77 20.66
C PRO A 71 16.19 -17.40 21.24
N PRO A 72 16.36 -17.41 22.58
CA PRO A 72 17.67 -17.21 23.20
C PRO A 72 18.68 -18.24 22.69
N GLY A 73 19.85 -17.77 22.25
CA GLY A 73 20.92 -18.63 21.73
C GLY A 73 21.01 -18.72 20.22
N VAL A 74 20.05 -18.18 19.49
CA VAL A 74 20.18 -17.94 18.04
C VAL A 74 21.26 -16.89 17.83
N THR A 75 22.31 -17.26 17.14
CA THR A 75 23.39 -16.34 16.78
C THR A 75 23.15 -15.83 15.37
N TRP A 76 22.96 -14.52 15.27
CA TRP A 76 23.05 -13.83 14.00
C TRP A 76 24.51 -13.72 13.61
N ASP A 77 24.88 -14.12 12.39
CA ASP A 77 26.24 -13.95 11.91
C ASP A 77 26.65 -12.49 12.07
N ASP A 78 27.68 -12.23 12.89
CA ASP A 78 28.09 -10.88 13.30
C ASP A 78 26.96 -9.99 13.83
N GLU A 79 25.80 -10.56 14.28
CA GLU A 79 24.60 -9.86 14.75
C GLU A 79 23.92 -8.98 13.68
N CYS A 80 24.15 -9.20 12.41
CA CYS A 80 23.57 -8.37 11.34
C CYS A 80 22.97 -9.15 10.19
N TYR A 81 23.21 -10.46 10.13
CA TYR A 81 22.76 -11.33 9.07
C TYR A 81 22.42 -12.72 9.61
N CYS A 82 21.35 -13.32 9.14
CA CYS A 82 20.94 -14.66 9.50
C CYS A 82 21.03 -15.60 8.30
N SER A 83 21.90 -16.58 8.38
CA SER A 83 22.04 -17.62 7.37
C SER A 83 21.58 -18.98 7.88
N GLY A 84 20.61 -19.59 7.22
CA GLY A 84 20.30 -21.00 7.32
C GLY A 84 19.46 -21.48 8.51
N HIS A 85 18.91 -20.59 9.36
CA HIS A 85 18.06 -20.93 10.50
C HIS A 85 16.80 -20.08 10.54
N GLU A 86 16.02 -20.16 9.49
CA GLU A 86 14.85 -19.32 9.26
C GLU A 86 13.71 -19.57 10.25
N GLU A 87 13.62 -20.78 10.81
CA GLU A 87 12.67 -21.13 11.87
C GLU A 87 12.91 -20.41 13.21
N GLU A 88 14.04 -19.75 13.35
CA GLU A 88 14.49 -19.11 14.60
C GLU A 88 14.42 -17.58 14.52
N LEU A 89 13.74 -17.05 13.52
CA LEU A 89 13.73 -15.64 13.24
C LEU A 89 12.67 -14.86 14.02
N THR A 90 12.90 -13.56 14.11
CA THR A 90 11.89 -12.60 14.56
C THR A 90 10.69 -12.62 13.62
N CYS A 91 9.49 -12.88 14.15
CA CYS A 91 8.29 -12.97 13.30
C CYS A 91 7.06 -12.30 13.91
N VAL A 92 6.15 -11.86 13.04
CA VAL A 92 4.84 -11.32 13.43
C VAL A 92 3.94 -12.45 13.91
N LYS A 93 3.13 -12.18 14.94
CA LYS A 93 2.12 -13.08 15.49
C LYS A 93 0.74 -12.45 15.41
N HIS A 94 -0.28 -13.29 15.31
CA HIS A 94 -1.67 -12.87 15.38
C HIS A 94 -2.15 -12.80 16.83
N ALA A 95 -3.12 -11.92 17.15
CA ALA A 95 -3.53 -11.72 18.54
C ALA A 95 -4.51 -12.79 19.04
N GLY A 96 -5.52 -13.11 18.24
CA GLY A 96 -6.56 -14.05 18.64
C GLY A 96 -7.81 -13.93 17.79
N GLU A 97 -8.90 -14.50 18.31
CA GLU A 97 -10.15 -14.60 17.58
C GLU A 97 -11.37 -14.44 18.52
N ILE A 98 -12.37 -13.74 18.02
CA ILE A 98 -13.72 -13.72 18.62
C ILE A 98 -14.67 -14.47 17.69
N SER A 99 -15.46 -15.39 18.24
CA SER A 99 -16.58 -16.03 17.53
C SER A 99 -17.89 -15.72 18.21
N ILE A 100 -18.91 -15.36 17.42
CA ILE A 100 -20.28 -15.17 17.86
C ILE A 100 -21.09 -16.24 17.13
N ARG A 101 -21.57 -17.26 17.84
CA ARG A 101 -22.24 -18.43 17.26
C ARG A 101 -23.68 -18.52 17.73
N PHE A 102 -24.56 -18.82 16.83
CA PHE A 102 -25.99 -19.08 17.07
C PHE A 102 -26.26 -20.58 16.94
N ASP A 103 -27.31 -21.07 17.58
CA ASP A 103 -27.74 -22.47 17.45
C ASP A 103 -28.48 -22.75 16.13
N ALA A 104 -28.63 -21.72 15.27
CA ALA A 104 -29.29 -21.78 13.97
C ALA A 104 -28.40 -21.26 12.85
N PRO A 105 -28.57 -21.74 11.61
CA PRO A 105 -27.77 -21.32 10.47
C PRO A 105 -28.21 -19.96 9.90
N VAL A 106 -28.08 -18.92 10.70
CA VAL A 106 -28.55 -17.54 10.43
C VAL A 106 -27.91 -16.89 9.20
N PHE A 107 -26.79 -17.39 8.73
CA PHE A 107 -26.11 -16.91 7.53
C PHE A 107 -26.03 -17.94 6.40
N GLU A 108 -26.74 -19.04 6.51
CA GLU A 108 -26.86 -19.96 5.38
C GLU A 108 -27.62 -19.28 4.22
N TYR A 109 -27.02 -19.27 3.03
CA TYR A 109 -27.54 -18.56 1.86
C TYR A 109 -28.99 -18.91 1.52
N LEU A 110 -29.35 -20.20 1.58
CA LEU A 110 -30.68 -20.68 1.21
C LEU A 110 -31.81 -20.17 2.12
N TYR A 111 -31.47 -19.69 3.32
CA TYR A 111 -32.45 -19.20 4.27
C TYR A 111 -32.59 -17.67 4.29
N GLN A 112 -31.75 -16.95 3.51
CA GLN A 112 -31.82 -15.48 3.47
C GLN A 112 -33.10 -15.01 2.76
N LYS A 113 -33.95 -14.31 3.44
CA LYS A 113 -35.05 -13.53 2.85
C LYS A 113 -34.58 -12.15 2.41
N ARG A 114 -33.73 -11.52 3.23
CA ARG A 114 -32.99 -10.31 2.93
C ARG A 114 -31.61 -10.41 3.56
N PHE A 115 -30.62 -9.91 2.85
CA PHE A 115 -29.26 -9.87 3.36
C PHE A 115 -28.54 -8.65 2.82
N THR A 116 -27.76 -7.99 3.69
CA THR A 116 -26.79 -6.98 3.29
C THR A 116 -25.62 -7.00 4.27
N ALA A 117 -24.42 -7.18 3.76
CA ALA A 117 -23.21 -6.85 4.50
C ALA A 117 -22.53 -5.67 3.80
N ARG A 118 -22.03 -4.72 4.60
CA ARG A 118 -21.45 -3.48 4.07
C ARG A 118 -20.24 -3.06 4.87
N LEU A 119 -19.18 -2.69 4.17
CA LEU A 119 -18.12 -1.85 4.71
C LEU A 119 -18.35 -0.42 4.19
N SER A 120 -18.69 0.49 5.07
CA SER A 120 -18.78 1.91 4.78
C SER A 120 -17.40 2.53 4.84
N LEU A 121 -16.88 3.00 3.71
CA LEU A 121 -15.58 3.65 3.67
C LEU A 121 -15.62 5.04 4.30
N ALA A 122 -16.78 5.71 4.26
CA ALA A 122 -16.92 7.08 4.75
C ALA A 122 -16.69 7.20 6.26
N ASP A 123 -17.13 6.22 7.03
CA ASP A 123 -17.03 6.17 8.48
C ASP A 123 -16.36 4.89 9.00
N ALA A 124 -15.72 4.15 8.12
CA ALA A 124 -14.97 2.93 8.42
C ALA A 124 -15.73 1.95 9.34
N SER A 125 -17.02 1.77 9.09
CA SER A 125 -17.86 0.86 9.84
C SER A 125 -18.30 -0.34 9.00
N ALA A 126 -18.26 -1.52 9.61
CA ALA A 126 -18.78 -2.75 9.03
C ALA A 126 -20.21 -2.98 9.58
N SER A 127 -21.14 -3.39 8.73
CA SER A 127 -22.49 -3.74 9.13
C SER A 127 -22.97 -4.99 8.43
N VAL A 128 -23.80 -5.78 9.13
CA VAL A 128 -24.47 -6.96 8.58
C VAL A 128 -25.92 -6.93 9.02
N ASN A 129 -26.84 -7.09 8.06
CA ASN A 129 -28.27 -7.24 8.31
C ASN A 129 -28.75 -8.49 7.61
N ALA A 130 -29.41 -9.38 8.34
CA ALA A 130 -29.95 -10.63 7.83
C ALA A 130 -31.36 -10.84 8.32
N GLU A 131 -32.25 -11.24 7.43
CA GLU A 131 -33.63 -11.67 7.73
C GLU A 131 -33.80 -13.11 7.25
N THR A 132 -34.08 -14.02 8.17
CA THR A 132 -34.19 -15.46 7.92
C THR A 132 -35.44 -16.07 8.56
N PRO A 133 -35.79 -17.33 8.27
CA PRO A 133 -36.83 -18.04 9.05
C PRO A 133 -36.46 -18.21 10.54
N PHE A 134 -35.20 -18.13 10.90
CA PHE A 134 -34.73 -18.25 12.29
C PHE A 134 -34.73 -16.91 13.05
N GLY A 135 -35.07 -15.81 12.38
CA GLY A 135 -35.11 -14.48 12.96
C GLY A 135 -34.35 -13.42 12.21
N ASP A 136 -34.33 -12.22 12.78
CA ASP A 136 -33.66 -11.05 12.24
C ASP A 136 -32.40 -10.77 13.03
N LEU A 137 -31.33 -10.37 12.33
CA LEU A 137 -30.04 -10.02 12.91
C LEU A 137 -29.51 -8.71 12.32
N SER A 138 -29.05 -7.84 13.19
CA SER A 138 -28.33 -6.61 12.81
C SER A 138 -27.05 -6.49 13.60
N VAL A 139 -25.94 -6.22 12.89
CA VAL A 139 -24.61 -6.02 13.47
C VAL A 139 -24.03 -4.73 12.93
N ARG A 140 -23.34 -3.96 13.78
CA ARG A 140 -22.46 -2.86 13.39
C ARG A 140 -21.16 -2.96 14.16
N ALA A 141 -20.01 -2.77 13.46
CA ALA A 141 -18.70 -2.78 14.08
C ALA A 141 -17.83 -1.65 13.54
N PHE A 142 -16.95 -1.08 14.38
CA PHE A 142 -15.94 -0.09 14.01
C PHE A 142 -14.75 -0.15 14.96
N ALA A 143 -13.56 0.17 14.48
CA ALA A 143 -12.35 0.26 15.28
C ALA A 143 -12.08 1.73 15.61
N GLU A 144 -12.26 2.11 16.88
CA GLU A 144 -12.15 3.51 17.29
C GLU A 144 -10.69 3.91 17.43
N HIS A 145 -10.31 4.90 16.68
CA HIS A 145 -8.94 5.33 16.43
C HIS A 145 -8.17 5.76 17.70
N ASP A 146 -8.78 6.58 18.57
CA ASP A 146 -8.06 7.21 19.69
C ASP A 146 -7.92 6.28 20.90
N SER A 147 -8.89 5.42 21.15
CA SER A 147 -8.89 4.51 22.30
C SER A 147 -8.16 3.19 22.02
N GLY A 148 -8.01 2.82 20.76
CA GLY A 148 -7.53 1.50 20.37
C GLY A 148 -8.49 0.40 20.82
N VAL A 149 -9.79 0.68 20.82
CA VAL A 149 -10.84 -0.28 21.17
C VAL A 149 -11.76 -0.45 19.97
N THR A 150 -11.99 -1.69 19.59
CA THR A 150 -12.99 -2.04 18.58
C THR A 150 -14.33 -2.30 19.27
N VAL A 151 -15.40 -1.83 18.64
CA VAL A 151 -16.77 -1.91 19.14
C VAL A 151 -17.63 -2.68 18.16
N LEU A 152 -18.46 -3.60 18.65
CA LEU A 152 -19.49 -4.28 17.87
C LEU A 152 -20.80 -4.29 18.63
N SER A 153 -21.83 -3.73 18.05
CA SER A 153 -23.20 -3.87 18.53
C SER A 153 -23.96 -4.92 17.72
N LEU A 154 -24.67 -5.79 18.43
CA LEU A 154 -25.49 -6.83 17.85
C LEU A 154 -26.91 -6.74 18.44
N ARG A 155 -27.89 -6.86 17.54
CA ARG A 155 -29.28 -7.04 17.90
C ARG A 155 -29.84 -8.21 17.12
N SER A 156 -30.47 -9.13 17.81
CA SER A 156 -31.19 -10.26 17.19
C SER A 156 -32.58 -10.43 17.77
N ARG A 157 -33.46 -10.92 16.93
CA ARG A 157 -34.81 -11.37 17.31
C ARG A 157 -35.04 -12.72 16.66
N SER A 158 -35.35 -13.73 17.45
CA SER A 158 -35.57 -15.09 16.97
C SER A 158 -36.79 -15.69 17.65
N GLU A 159 -37.69 -16.27 16.86
CA GLU A 159 -38.86 -17.01 17.40
C GLU A 159 -38.47 -18.40 17.90
N ASP A 160 -37.32 -18.93 17.44
CA ASP A 160 -36.74 -20.23 17.80
C ASP A 160 -35.70 -20.16 18.93
N ALA A 161 -35.65 -19.03 19.64
CA ALA A 161 -34.78 -18.79 20.80
C ALA A 161 -33.25 -19.07 20.56
N ALA A 162 -32.78 -18.76 19.37
CA ALA A 162 -31.38 -18.92 19.05
C ALA A 162 -30.50 -17.95 19.87
N SER A 163 -29.92 -18.44 20.96
CA SER A 163 -29.12 -17.65 21.89
C SER A 163 -27.67 -17.63 21.42
N PRO A 164 -27.07 -16.45 21.20
CA PRO A 164 -25.67 -16.37 20.78
C PRO A 164 -24.71 -16.72 21.92
N ALA A 165 -23.66 -17.46 21.59
CA ALA A 165 -22.48 -17.64 22.45
C ALA A 165 -21.33 -16.82 21.89
N VAL A 166 -20.66 -16.05 22.76
CA VAL A 166 -19.52 -15.20 22.37
C VAL A 166 -18.26 -15.75 23.01
N THR A 167 -17.31 -16.21 22.21
CA THR A 167 -16.06 -16.81 22.68
C THR A 167 -14.87 -15.99 22.23
N LEU A 168 -14.00 -15.65 23.17
CA LEU A 168 -12.67 -15.13 22.93
C LEU A 168 -11.66 -16.29 23.02
N SER A 169 -10.83 -16.45 22.01
CA SER A 169 -9.86 -17.55 21.95
C SER A 169 -8.51 -17.14 21.40
N ARG A 170 -7.49 -17.88 21.80
CA ARG A 170 -6.11 -17.81 21.30
C ARG A 170 -5.50 -19.21 21.31
N TRP A 171 -4.96 -19.62 20.19
CA TRP A 171 -4.20 -20.88 20.04
C TRP A 171 -2.85 -20.82 20.80
N GLY A 172 -2.22 -21.94 21.01
CA GLY A 172 -0.83 -21.98 21.44
C GLY A 172 0.05 -21.33 20.35
N SER A 173 1.01 -20.50 20.77
CA SER A 173 1.90 -19.87 19.79
C SER A 173 2.64 -20.94 18.99
N ARG A 174 2.78 -20.68 17.74
CA ARG A 174 3.46 -21.55 16.79
C ARG A 174 4.08 -20.69 15.72
N THR A 175 5.20 -21.12 15.18
CA THR A 175 5.79 -20.52 13.99
C THR A 175 5.51 -21.46 12.84
N LEU A 176 4.67 -21.03 11.93
CA LEU A 176 4.50 -21.65 10.64
C LEU A 176 5.41 -20.90 9.69
N TRP A 177 6.55 -21.49 9.43
CA TRP A 177 7.52 -20.95 8.51
C TRP A 177 7.27 -21.50 7.12
N ARG A 178 7.38 -20.64 6.15
CA ARG A 178 7.40 -21.02 4.76
C ARG A 178 8.51 -20.31 4.01
N TRP A 179 9.54 -21.04 3.68
CA TRP A 179 10.49 -20.66 2.67
C TRP A 179 10.78 -21.85 1.77
N TYR A 180 10.56 -21.74 0.48
CA TYR A 180 10.96 -22.68 -0.55
C TYR A 180 10.82 -24.17 -0.17
N SER A 181 9.62 -24.69 -0.12
CA SER A 181 9.30 -26.13 0.02
C SER A 181 9.52 -26.78 1.40
N GLN A 182 10.00 -26.10 2.41
CA GLN A 182 10.15 -26.69 3.74
C GLN A 182 9.22 -26.01 4.74
N GLN A 183 8.01 -26.53 4.84
CA GLN A 183 7.12 -26.17 5.95
C GLN A 183 7.59 -26.91 7.21
N LYS A 184 8.27 -26.21 8.11
CA LYS A 184 8.55 -26.72 9.44
C LYS A 184 7.54 -26.13 10.40
N PHE A 185 6.74 -27.00 10.99
CA PHE A 185 5.95 -26.68 12.15
C PHE A 185 6.81 -26.97 13.38
N THR A 186 7.28 -25.94 14.03
CA THR A 186 7.92 -26.08 15.34
C THR A 186 6.93 -25.63 16.41
N PRO A 187 6.34 -26.54 17.21
CA PRO A 187 5.70 -26.15 18.45
C PRO A 187 6.80 -25.53 19.34
N GLU A 188 6.66 -24.29 19.68
CA GLU A 188 7.57 -23.62 20.59
C GLU A 188 7.35 -24.18 22.00
N GLU A 189 8.11 -25.19 22.37
CA GLU A 189 8.05 -25.76 23.68
C GLU A 189 8.56 -24.75 24.72
N GLY A 190 7.70 -24.38 25.64
CA GLY A 190 8.05 -23.68 26.86
C GLY A 190 7.88 -22.16 26.93
N LEU A 191 7.66 -21.45 25.84
CA LEU A 191 7.46 -19.99 25.85
C LEU A 191 5.98 -19.55 25.82
N ASN A 192 5.00 -20.44 25.84
CA ASN A 192 3.70 -20.13 25.30
C ASN A 192 2.54 -20.50 26.17
N GLY A 193 2.66 -20.23 27.45
CA GLY A 193 1.51 -20.29 28.33
C GLY A 193 0.40 -19.33 27.91
N THR A 194 -0.49 -19.79 27.01
CA THR A 194 -1.76 -19.10 26.85
C THR A 194 -2.56 -19.28 28.11
N ALA A 195 -3.08 -18.20 28.68
CA ALA A 195 -3.98 -18.26 29.82
C ALA A 195 -5.25 -17.48 29.52
N ALA A 196 -6.40 -18.16 29.63
CA ALA A 196 -7.70 -17.52 29.58
C ALA A 196 -8.22 -17.28 30.99
N CYS A 197 -8.84 -16.12 31.24
CA CYS A 197 -9.51 -15.83 32.47
C CYS A 197 -10.83 -15.06 32.23
N ALA A 198 -11.70 -15.09 33.22
CA ALA A 198 -12.93 -14.30 33.29
C ALA A 198 -12.91 -13.55 34.61
N GLU A 199 -12.80 -12.24 34.58
CA GLU A 199 -12.66 -11.38 35.75
C GLU A 199 -13.48 -10.10 35.57
N ASP A 200 -14.17 -9.68 36.62
CA ASP A 200 -15.04 -8.49 36.63
C ASP A 200 -16.04 -8.43 35.47
N GLY A 201 -16.55 -9.58 35.05
CA GLY A 201 -17.47 -9.70 33.93
C GLY A 201 -16.83 -9.49 32.56
N ARG A 202 -15.50 -9.51 32.46
CA ARG A 202 -14.72 -9.41 31.22
C ARG A 202 -13.95 -10.69 30.96
N LEU A 203 -13.67 -10.95 29.69
CA LEU A 203 -12.87 -12.09 29.24
C LEU A 203 -11.47 -11.60 28.82
N PHE A 204 -10.46 -12.36 29.18
CA PHE A 204 -9.08 -12.08 28.79
C PHE A 204 -8.41 -13.35 28.30
N VAL A 205 -7.58 -13.20 27.28
CA VAL A 205 -6.62 -14.23 26.88
C VAL A 205 -5.25 -13.57 26.80
N THR A 206 -4.30 -14.11 27.55
CA THR A 206 -2.93 -13.60 27.62
C THR A 206 -1.96 -14.61 27.04
N GLN A 207 -0.86 -14.12 26.51
CA GLN A 207 0.25 -14.96 26.08
C GLN A 207 1.57 -14.23 26.25
N GLN A 208 2.59 -14.97 26.65
CA GLN A 208 3.95 -14.51 26.64
C GLN A 208 4.67 -15.05 25.40
N LEU A 209 5.24 -14.16 24.62
CA LEU A 209 6.12 -14.45 23.51
C LEU A 209 7.56 -14.13 23.91
N ASN A 210 8.53 -14.58 23.13
CA ASN A 210 9.89 -14.09 23.32
C ASN A 210 9.96 -12.61 22.91
N GLY A 211 10.40 -11.75 23.81
CA GLY A 211 10.50 -10.31 23.59
C GLY A 211 9.21 -9.49 23.72
N THR A 212 8.02 -10.12 23.85
CA THR A 212 6.75 -9.41 23.98
C THR A 212 5.73 -10.22 24.76
N SER A 213 4.97 -9.57 25.60
CA SER A 213 3.77 -10.16 26.24
C SER A 213 2.55 -9.40 25.78
N PHE A 214 1.42 -10.08 25.61
CA PHE A 214 0.19 -9.40 25.21
C PHE A 214 -1.06 -9.97 25.88
N CYS A 215 -2.12 -9.18 25.83
CA CYS A 215 -3.46 -9.54 26.25
C CYS A 215 -4.47 -9.12 25.19
N VAL A 216 -5.40 -10.00 24.89
CA VAL A 216 -6.66 -9.65 24.22
C VAL A 216 -7.74 -9.61 25.28
N GLY A 217 -8.38 -8.47 25.45
CA GLY A 217 -9.50 -8.27 26.36
C GLY A 217 -10.81 -8.08 25.62
N LEU A 218 -11.89 -8.68 26.15
CA LEU A 218 -13.24 -8.56 25.61
C LEU A 218 -14.22 -8.26 26.75
N SER A 219 -15.06 -7.26 26.55
CA SER A 219 -16.19 -6.98 27.44
C SER A 219 -17.51 -6.93 26.69
N MET A 220 -18.61 -7.18 27.42
CA MET A 220 -19.97 -7.14 26.89
C MET A 220 -20.84 -6.22 27.76
N ARG A 221 -21.69 -5.42 27.13
CA ARG A 221 -22.74 -4.62 27.78
C ARG A 221 -24.09 -4.88 27.12
N GLY A 222 -25.15 -4.72 27.87
CA GLY A 222 -26.56 -4.85 27.37
C GLY A 222 -27.28 -6.15 27.74
N GLU A 223 -26.55 -7.21 28.07
CA GLU A 223 -27.11 -8.49 28.54
C GLU A 223 -26.69 -8.72 29.99
N GLU A 224 -27.60 -8.54 30.93
CA GLU A 224 -27.29 -8.68 32.36
C GLU A 224 -27.30 -10.13 32.82
N ASP A 225 -28.21 -10.94 32.24
CA ASP A 225 -28.35 -12.38 32.56
C ASP A 225 -27.39 -13.29 31.77
N ARG A 226 -26.11 -12.81 31.60
CA ARG A 226 -25.07 -13.61 30.97
C ARG A 226 -24.15 -14.25 32.02
N SER A 227 -23.62 -15.38 31.68
CA SER A 227 -22.52 -16.00 32.42
C SER A 227 -21.19 -15.87 31.67
N ALA A 228 -20.13 -15.56 32.40
CA ALA A 228 -18.77 -15.57 31.88
C ALA A 228 -18.05 -16.81 32.44
N SER A 229 -17.39 -17.59 31.58
CA SER A 229 -16.70 -18.80 32.00
C SER A 229 -15.43 -19.05 31.18
N VAL A 230 -14.44 -19.67 31.85
CA VAL A 230 -13.24 -20.18 31.18
C VAL A 230 -13.55 -21.57 30.65
N LEU A 231 -13.43 -21.76 29.34
CA LEU A 231 -13.64 -23.06 28.70
C LEU A 231 -12.40 -23.95 28.83
N ASN A 232 -11.23 -23.39 28.63
CA ASN A 232 -9.94 -24.01 28.78
C ASN A 232 -8.84 -22.92 28.81
N ARG A 233 -7.57 -23.28 28.84
CA ARG A 233 -6.45 -22.32 28.88
C ARG A 233 -6.37 -21.41 27.64
N HIS A 234 -7.08 -21.71 26.56
CA HIS A 234 -7.04 -20.99 25.29
C HIS A 234 -8.31 -20.18 25.01
N ALA A 235 -9.37 -20.38 25.79
CA ALA A 235 -10.65 -19.79 25.49
C ALA A 235 -11.49 -19.48 26.73
N ALA A 236 -12.18 -18.34 26.68
CA ALA A 236 -13.22 -17.96 27.62
C ALA A 236 -14.46 -17.49 26.84
N SER A 237 -15.65 -17.66 27.43
CA SER A 237 -16.90 -17.43 26.72
C SER A 237 -17.95 -16.75 27.60
N TYR A 238 -18.75 -15.88 26.96
CA TYR A 238 -20.05 -15.49 27.46
C TYR A 238 -21.13 -16.44 26.93
N ARG A 239 -22.01 -16.88 27.81
CA ARG A 239 -23.26 -17.53 27.44
C ARG A 239 -24.42 -16.64 27.88
N LEU A 240 -25.30 -16.34 26.95
CA LEU A 240 -26.48 -15.55 27.20
C LEU A 240 -27.63 -16.48 27.69
N ALA A 241 -28.55 -15.95 28.47
CA ALA A 241 -29.77 -16.66 28.80
C ALA A 241 -30.61 -16.91 27.54
N GLU A 242 -31.41 -17.95 27.55
CA GLU A 242 -32.39 -18.20 26.49
C GLU A 242 -33.41 -17.04 26.40
N GLY A 243 -33.63 -16.55 25.18
CA GLY A 243 -34.52 -15.43 24.96
C GLY A 243 -34.82 -15.20 23.47
N GLU A 244 -36.01 -14.64 23.19
CA GLU A 244 -36.41 -14.30 21.82
C GLU A 244 -35.67 -13.08 21.26
N THR A 245 -35.08 -12.25 22.12
CA THR A 245 -34.44 -11.02 21.72
C THR A 245 -33.12 -10.87 22.48
N HIS A 246 -32.03 -10.55 21.77
CA HIS A 246 -30.73 -10.20 22.32
C HIS A 246 -30.29 -8.85 21.80
N GLY A 247 -29.66 -8.06 22.69
CA GLY A 247 -29.09 -6.76 22.35
C GLY A 247 -27.88 -6.44 23.20
N PHE A 248 -26.67 -6.54 22.64
CA PHE A 248 -25.46 -6.27 23.35
C PHE A 248 -24.43 -5.51 22.53
N THR A 249 -23.49 -4.88 23.23
CA THR A 249 -22.32 -4.25 22.65
C THR A 249 -21.06 -4.94 23.19
N LEU A 250 -20.21 -5.40 22.29
CA LEU A 250 -18.88 -5.91 22.58
C LEU A 250 -17.86 -4.80 22.43
N TYR A 251 -16.88 -4.79 23.34
CA TYR A 251 -15.70 -3.96 23.28
C TYR A 251 -14.48 -4.87 23.39
N TRP A 252 -13.54 -4.76 22.47
CA TRP A 252 -12.30 -5.52 22.58
C TRP A 252 -11.08 -4.66 22.23
N THR A 253 -9.94 -5.05 22.77
CA THR A 253 -8.66 -4.40 22.54
C THR A 253 -7.53 -5.40 22.69
N VAL A 254 -6.40 -5.09 22.06
CA VAL A 254 -5.13 -5.80 22.24
C VAL A 254 -4.12 -4.84 22.83
N LYS A 255 -3.49 -5.23 23.93
CA LYS A 255 -2.40 -4.45 24.52
C LYS A 255 -1.19 -5.33 24.74
N THR A 256 -0.03 -4.75 24.47
CA THR A 256 1.29 -5.32 24.78
C THR A 256 1.80 -4.79 26.11
N GLY A 257 2.76 -5.48 26.71
CA GLY A 257 3.39 -5.09 27.97
C GLY A 257 4.71 -5.83 28.20
N GLY A 258 5.48 -5.41 29.20
CA GLY A 258 6.71 -6.07 29.62
C GLY A 258 6.47 -7.47 30.19
N ASP A 259 5.27 -7.69 30.71
CA ASP A 259 4.77 -8.99 31.12
C ASP A 259 3.26 -9.13 30.88
N VAL A 260 2.72 -10.34 31.06
CA VAL A 260 1.29 -10.63 30.79
C VAL A 260 0.35 -9.90 31.74
N ARG A 261 0.81 -9.57 32.96
CA ARG A 261 0.01 -8.84 33.95
C ARG A 261 -0.16 -7.40 33.56
N GLU A 262 0.92 -6.73 33.16
CA GLU A 262 0.87 -5.35 32.67
C GLU A 262 -0.02 -5.25 31.41
N ALA A 263 0.14 -6.18 30.48
CA ALA A 263 -0.71 -6.23 29.28
C ALA A 263 -2.20 -6.38 29.64
N ALA A 264 -2.53 -7.24 30.62
CA ALA A 264 -3.91 -7.46 31.07
C ALA A 264 -4.48 -6.23 31.81
N GLU A 265 -3.67 -5.57 32.66
CA GLU A 265 -4.06 -4.32 33.33
C GLU A 265 -4.36 -3.20 32.32
N ASN A 266 -3.52 -3.05 31.29
CA ASN A 266 -3.70 -2.10 30.21
C ASN A 266 -4.98 -2.40 29.39
N CYS A 267 -5.24 -3.67 29.06
CA CYS A 267 -6.49 -4.09 28.42
C CYS A 267 -7.70 -3.74 29.29
N ALA A 268 -7.68 -4.10 30.56
CA ALA A 268 -8.78 -3.86 31.48
C ALA A 268 -9.07 -2.35 31.66
N ALA A 269 -8.03 -1.52 31.69
CA ALA A 269 -8.16 -0.07 31.74
C ALA A 269 -8.82 0.49 30.48
N ALA A 270 -8.36 0.10 29.31
CA ALA A 270 -8.92 0.54 28.04
C ALA A 270 -10.41 0.13 27.89
N LEU A 271 -10.75 -1.09 28.26
CA LEU A 271 -12.13 -1.57 28.23
C LEU A 271 -13.04 -0.79 29.19
N ARG A 272 -12.60 -0.51 30.42
CA ARG A 272 -13.36 0.30 31.36
C ARG A 272 -13.63 1.71 30.85
N ASP A 273 -12.64 2.31 30.21
CA ASP A 273 -12.77 3.65 29.63
C ASP A 273 -13.74 3.67 28.45
N ALA A 274 -13.66 2.68 27.57
CA ALA A 274 -14.57 2.54 26.44
C ALA A 274 -16.03 2.30 26.91
N GLU A 275 -16.23 1.40 27.87
CA GLU A 275 -17.53 1.13 28.46
C GLU A 275 -18.16 2.37 29.11
N ARG A 276 -17.34 3.20 29.78
CA ARG A 276 -17.78 4.45 30.39
C ARG A 276 -18.13 5.52 29.36
N THR A 277 -17.36 5.58 28.29
CA THR A 277 -17.59 6.51 27.17
C THR A 277 -18.86 6.15 26.42
N GLY A 278 -19.10 4.86 26.19
CA GLY A 278 -20.25 4.33 25.49
C GLY A 278 -20.13 4.35 23.97
N GLU A 279 -20.88 3.46 23.32
CA GLU A 279 -20.83 3.24 21.86
C GLU A 279 -21.10 4.51 21.07
N ASP A 280 -22.14 5.28 21.39
CA ASP A 280 -22.54 6.45 20.59
C ASP A 280 -21.47 7.56 20.59
N ALA A 281 -20.83 7.79 21.73
CA ALA A 281 -19.79 8.80 21.85
C ALA A 281 -18.51 8.36 21.15
N LEU A 282 -18.14 7.08 21.26
CA LEU A 282 -17.01 6.49 20.52
C LEU A 282 -17.23 6.58 19.00
N TYR A 283 -18.44 6.22 18.55
CA TYR A 283 -18.78 6.28 17.12
C TYR A 283 -18.79 7.72 16.58
N ALA A 284 -19.33 8.67 17.33
CA ALA A 284 -19.34 10.07 16.90
C ALA A 284 -17.93 10.63 16.69
N ARG A 285 -17.00 10.29 17.60
CA ARG A 285 -15.59 10.67 17.52
C ARG A 285 -14.91 9.98 16.34
N HIS A 286 -15.08 8.69 16.19
CA HIS A 286 -14.59 7.88 15.09
C HIS A 286 -15.04 8.42 13.71
N ALA A 287 -16.33 8.66 13.52
CA ALA A 287 -16.86 9.18 12.27
C ALA A 287 -16.37 10.61 11.95
N ALA A 288 -16.12 11.42 12.98
CA ALA A 288 -15.55 12.77 12.80
C ALA A 288 -14.09 12.68 12.32
N ALA A 289 -13.27 11.80 12.92
CA ALA A 289 -11.87 11.58 12.51
C ALA A 289 -11.77 11.10 11.05
N TRP A 290 -12.63 10.17 10.64
CA TRP A 290 -12.65 9.70 9.25
C TRP A 290 -13.08 10.79 8.26
N ARG A 291 -14.01 11.66 8.63
CA ARG A 291 -14.40 12.79 7.78
C ARG A 291 -13.24 13.76 7.57
N GLU A 292 -12.52 14.10 8.65
CA GLU A 292 -11.33 14.95 8.58
C GLU A 292 -10.24 14.30 7.71
N PHE A 293 -10.05 12.98 7.84
CA PHE A 293 -9.12 12.23 7.01
C PHE A 293 -9.46 12.36 5.53
N TRP A 294 -10.70 12.08 5.15
CA TRP A 294 -11.13 12.09 3.75
C TRP A 294 -11.00 13.46 3.08
N ASP A 295 -11.32 14.54 3.78
CA ASP A 295 -11.37 15.88 3.18
C ASP A 295 -9.98 16.52 2.93
N LYS A 296 -8.88 15.79 3.13
CA LYS A 296 -7.52 16.24 2.78
C LYS A 296 -7.22 16.20 1.28
N SER A 297 -7.78 15.26 0.55
CA SER A 297 -7.58 15.09 -0.89
C SER A 297 -8.84 14.60 -1.61
N TYR A 298 -8.84 14.70 -2.93
CA TYR A 298 -10.00 14.32 -3.75
C TYR A 298 -9.56 13.83 -5.11
N VAL A 299 -10.20 12.78 -5.60
CA VAL A 299 -9.99 12.24 -6.95
C VAL A 299 -11.32 11.80 -7.53
N THR A 300 -11.60 12.16 -8.79
CA THR A 300 -12.65 11.53 -9.60
C THR A 300 -12.10 11.19 -10.99
N LEU A 301 -12.52 10.03 -11.47
CA LEU A 301 -12.16 9.51 -12.78
C LEU A 301 -13.42 9.15 -13.58
N ALA A 302 -13.28 9.08 -14.89
CA ALA A 302 -14.34 8.56 -15.75
C ALA A 302 -14.67 7.08 -15.48
N ASP A 303 -13.71 6.32 -14.93
CA ASP A 303 -13.85 4.92 -14.54
C ASP A 303 -14.00 4.78 -13.03
N ASP A 304 -15.21 4.50 -12.57
CA ASP A 304 -15.54 4.28 -11.14
C ASP A 304 -14.74 3.12 -10.51
N TYR A 305 -14.32 2.12 -11.29
CA TYR A 305 -13.56 0.99 -10.79
C TYR A 305 -12.11 1.37 -10.46
N LEU A 306 -11.49 2.18 -11.30
CA LEU A 306 -10.18 2.75 -10.99
C LEU A 306 -10.27 3.80 -9.89
N GLU A 307 -11.32 4.63 -9.87
CA GLU A 307 -11.54 5.58 -8.77
C GLU A 307 -11.68 4.87 -7.41
N ASN A 308 -12.38 3.73 -7.38
CA ASN A 308 -12.55 2.94 -6.15
C ASN A 308 -11.21 2.54 -5.52
N ILE A 309 -10.24 2.07 -6.32
CA ILE A 309 -9.00 1.57 -5.77
C ILE A 309 -8.19 2.68 -5.08
N TYR A 310 -8.30 3.92 -5.53
CA TYR A 310 -7.68 5.07 -4.86
C TYR A 310 -8.25 5.27 -3.45
N TYR A 311 -9.58 5.29 -3.31
CA TYR A 311 -10.22 5.46 -2.00
C TYR A 311 -10.04 4.24 -1.10
N LEU A 312 -10.09 3.05 -1.67
CA LEU A 312 -9.86 1.81 -0.92
C LEU A 312 -8.41 1.73 -0.41
N TYR A 313 -7.43 2.17 -1.21
CA TYR A 313 -6.05 2.29 -0.78
C TYR A 313 -5.90 3.22 0.43
N LEU A 314 -6.48 4.41 0.40
CA LEU A 314 -6.43 5.34 1.52
C LEU A 314 -7.13 4.78 2.76
N TYR A 315 -8.27 4.08 2.57
CA TYR A 315 -8.96 3.37 3.64
C TYR A 315 -8.04 2.35 4.32
N VAL A 316 -7.41 1.50 3.53
CA VAL A 316 -6.49 0.46 4.00
C VAL A 316 -5.34 1.09 4.80
N MET A 317 -4.65 2.06 4.23
CA MET A 317 -3.50 2.71 4.88
C MET A 317 -3.88 3.41 6.20
N ASN A 318 -5.02 4.10 6.26
CA ASN A 318 -5.47 4.75 7.49
C ASN A 318 -5.88 3.74 8.57
N SER A 319 -6.39 2.57 8.15
CA SER A 319 -6.83 1.51 9.06
C SER A 319 -5.69 0.64 9.60
N GLU A 320 -4.47 0.68 9.00
CA GLU A 320 -3.39 -0.22 9.39
C GLU A 320 -2.02 0.44 9.65
N SER A 321 -1.81 1.71 9.24
CA SER A 321 -0.47 2.33 9.27
C SER A 321 -0.36 3.52 10.21
N ARG A 322 -0.70 3.32 11.49
CA ARG A 322 -0.57 4.32 12.58
C ARG A 322 0.13 3.79 13.81
N GLY A 323 0.35 2.47 13.88
CA GLY A 323 1.02 1.82 14.99
C GLY A 323 2.54 1.99 14.96
N ALA A 324 3.22 1.31 15.89
CA ALA A 324 4.67 1.44 16.08
C ALA A 324 5.51 0.89 14.91
N TYR A 325 4.95 -0.03 14.15
CA TYR A 325 5.61 -0.65 13.00
C TYR A 325 4.71 -0.58 11.78
N PRO A 326 5.29 -0.54 10.57
CA PRO A 326 4.53 -0.71 9.34
C PRO A 326 3.72 -2.00 9.35
N PRO A 327 2.54 -2.03 8.73
CA PRO A 327 1.84 -3.28 8.51
C PRO A 327 2.68 -4.20 7.63
N HIS A 328 2.45 -5.50 7.76
CA HIS A 328 3.09 -6.48 6.91
C HIS A 328 2.51 -6.39 5.49
N PHE A 329 3.34 -6.37 4.45
CA PHE A 329 2.91 -6.08 3.08
C PHE A 329 1.95 -7.14 2.51
N THR A 330 2.02 -8.39 2.96
CA THR A 330 1.18 -9.46 2.41
C THR A 330 -0.23 -9.49 2.99
N SER A 331 -0.41 -9.28 4.28
CA SER A 331 -1.73 -9.40 4.90
C SER A 331 -2.11 -8.19 5.78
N GLY A 332 -1.21 -7.24 5.94
CA GLY A 332 -1.44 -6.10 6.82
C GLY A 332 -1.83 -6.55 8.23
N LEU A 333 -2.85 -5.90 8.78
CA LEU A 333 -3.46 -6.25 10.06
C LEU A 333 -4.63 -7.26 9.92
N TRP A 334 -4.84 -7.84 8.73
CA TRP A 334 -6.02 -8.69 8.46
C TRP A 334 -5.66 -10.12 8.03
N GLY A 335 -4.44 -10.56 8.34
CA GLY A 335 -4.10 -11.98 8.25
C GLY A 335 -5.03 -12.81 9.11
N PHE A 336 -5.55 -13.91 8.57
CA PHE A 336 -6.54 -14.78 9.24
C PHE A 336 -6.03 -16.20 9.51
N TYR A 337 -4.73 -16.40 9.35
CA TYR A 337 -4.07 -17.67 9.65
C TYR A 337 -3.50 -17.66 11.06
N HIS A 338 -3.61 -18.76 11.75
CA HIS A 338 -3.12 -18.90 13.12
C HIS A 338 -1.57 -18.84 13.18
N ASP A 339 -0.99 -17.63 13.31
CA ASP A 339 0.45 -17.33 13.30
C ASP A 339 1.19 -17.67 11.99
N TYR A 340 0.48 -17.94 10.92
CA TYR A 340 1.10 -18.04 9.62
C TYR A 340 1.11 -16.66 8.96
N VAL A 341 2.27 -16.15 8.71
CA VAL A 341 2.48 -14.93 7.92
C VAL A 341 3.42 -15.31 6.78
N PRO A 342 2.93 -15.36 5.54
CA PRO A 342 3.82 -15.52 4.40
C PRO A 342 4.79 -14.34 4.40
N TRP A 343 6.06 -14.59 4.12
CA TRP A 343 7.04 -13.52 4.05
C TRP A 343 7.17 -12.69 5.34
N VAL A 344 7.58 -13.31 6.43
CA VAL A 344 7.59 -12.74 7.81
C VAL A 344 8.35 -11.43 7.99
N TYR A 345 9.13 -10.97 7.00
CA TYR A 345 9.95 -9.77 7.08
C TYR A 345 9.42 -8.61 6.24
N TYR A 346 10.11 -7.47 6.34
CA TYR A 346 9.91 -6.31 5.51
C TYR A 346 10.75 -6.43 4.24
N PHE A 347 10.11 -6.77 3.15
CA PHE A 347 10.68 -6.75 1.81
C PHE A 347 10.78 -5.32 1.33
N HIS A 348 11.98 -4.89 0.95
CA HIS A 348 12.25 -3.51 0.58
C HIS A 348 11.32 -3.01 -0.52
N TYR A 349 11.28 -3.73 -1.65
CA TYR A 349 10.51 -3.33 -2.82
C TYR A 349 9.00 -3.31 -2.54
N ASN A 350 8.47 -4.32 -1.88
CA ASN A 350 7.04 -4.47 -1.65
C ASN A 350 6.50 -3.42 -0.67
N ILE A 351 7.21 -3.17 0.43
CA ILE A 351 6.74 -2.23 1.44
C ILE A 351 6.81 -0.77 0.98
N GLN A 352 7.80 -0.39 0.14
CA GLN A 352 7.94 1.01 -0.29
C GLN A 352 6.75 1.50 -1.10
N HIS A 353 6.11 0.62 -1.89
CA HIS A 353 4.96 1.01 -2.71
C HIS A 353 3.77 1.43 -1.87
N MET A 354 3.60 0.81 -0.69
CA MET A 354 2.50 1.14 0.21
C MET A 354 2.51 2.60 0.63
N TYR A 355 3.70 3.22 0.73
CA TYR A 355 3.87 4.58 1.23
C TYR A 355 4.05 5.64 0.15
N ALA A 356 4.42 5.24 -1.06
CA ALA A 356 4.75 6.15 -2.14
C ALA A 356 3.63 7.16 -2.53
N PRO A 357 2.33 6.80 -2.52
CA PRO A 357 1.24 7.71 -2.89
C PRO A 357 0.85 8.71 -1.80
N LEU A 358 1.19 8.45 -0.52
CA LEU A 358 0.61 9.14 0.64
C LEU A 358 0.87 10.64 0.67
N ASP A 359 2.08 11.08 0.34
CA ASP A 359 2.43 12.50 0.36
C ASP A 359 1.59 13.32 -0.61
N ALA A 360 1.43 12.84 -1.84
CA ALA A 360 0.62 13.49 -2.86
C ALA A 360 -0.88 13.47 -2.51
N ALA A 361 -1.34 12.45 -1.79
CA ALA A 361 -2.69 12.36 -1.25
C ALA A 361 -2.91 13.17 0.04
N GLY A 362 -1.86 13.84 0.57
CA GLY A 362 -1.97 14.66 1.78
C GLY A 362 -1.98 13.85 3.09
N HIS A 363 -1.50 12.61 3.06
CA HIS A 363 -1.49 11.67 4.18
C HIS A 363 -0.08 11.18 4.54
N GLY A 364 0.93 12.01 4.30
CA GLY A 364 2.33 11.65 4.57
C GLY A 364 2.62 11.26 6.02
N GLU A 365 1.77 11.69 6.97
CA GLU A 365 1.86 11.28 8.38
C GLU A 365 1.72 9.76 8.58
N LEU A 366 1.03 9.06 7.70
CA LEU A 366 0.89 7.59 7.75
C LEU A 366 2.18 6.86 7.40
N ALA A 367 3.16 7.53 6.79
CA ALA A 367 4.45 6.94 6.47
C ALA A 367 5.46 7.02 7.62
N ARG A 368 5.07 7.60 8.76
CA ARG A 368 5.99 7.84 9.88
C ARG A 368 6.59 6.54 10.44
N ASN A 369 5.78 5.52 10.66
CA ASN A 369 6.24 4.23 11.17
C ASN A 369 7.23 3.53 10.20
N TYR A 370 7.03 3.67 8.89
CA TYR A 370 7.97 3.18 7.88
C TYR A 370 9.31 3.90 7.94
N TYR A 371 9.29 5.23 8.02
CA TYR A 371 10.53 6.01 8.13
C TYR A 371 11.24 5.76 9.46
N ASP A 372 10.50 5.61 10.56
CA ASP A 372 11.05 5.24 11.87
C ASP A 372 11.72 3.86 11.84
N LEU A 373 11.10 2.86 11.20
CA LEU A 373 11.68 1.53 10.99
C LEU A 373 13.03 1.64 10.27
N ARG A 374 13.08 2.36 9.16
CA ARG A 374 14.29 2.51 8.34
C ARG A 374 15.38 3.30 9.07
N ARG A 375 15.02 4.39 9.75
CA ARG A 375 15.95 5.17 10.56
C ARG A 375 16.53 4.36 11.71
N ASN A 376 15.69 3.64 12.43
CA ASN A 376 16.10 2.82 13.57
C ASN A 376 16.98 1.64 13.13
N GLY A 377 16.82 1.15 11.89
CA GLY A 377 17.66 0.12 11.29
C GLY A 377 19.08 0.60 10.88
N MET A 378 19.34 1.90 10.77
CA MET A 378 20.60 2.44 10.26
C MET A 378 21.87 1.90 10.97
N PRO A 379 21.91 1.69 12.30
CA PRO A 379 23.07 1.07 12.93
C PRO A 379 23.38 -0.33 12.41
N GLN A 380 22.37 -1.13 12.09
CA GLN A 380 22.53 -2.47 11.52
C GLN A 380 22.95 -2.39 10.05
N PHE A 381 22.40 -1.45 9.29
CA PHE A 381 22.78 -1.21 7.90
C PHE A 381 24.26 -0.82 7.77
N ARG A 382 24.74 0.01 8.69
CA ARG A 382 26.17 0.38 8.76
C ARG A 382 27.04 -0.81 9.13
N LYS A 383 26.66 -1.54 10.16
CA LYS A 383 27.36 -2.74 10.61
C LYS A 383 27.46 -3.78 9.50
N TYR A 384 26.38 -3.99 8.73
CA TYR A 384 26.38 -4.91 7.60
C TYR A 384 27.31 -4.43 6.46
N ALA A 385 27.25 -3.15 6.09
CA ALA A 385 28.13 -2.56 5.10
C ALA A 385 29.62 -2.76 5.46
N GLU A 386 30.00 -2.46 6.71
CA GLU A 386 31.37 -2.55 7.19
C GLU A 386 31.85 -4.01 7.37
N LYS A 387 31.03 -4.86 7.98
CA LYS A 387 31.44 -6.22 8.34
C LYS A 387 31.30 -7.22 7.19
N VAL A 388 30.20 -7.16 6.42
CA VAL A 388 29.92 -8.13 5.37
C VAL A 388 30.38 -7.61 4.02
N LYS A 389 29.99 -6.41 3.63
CA LYS A 389 30.36 -5.83 2.33
C LYS A 389 31.76 -5.24 2.30
N LYS A 390 32.40 -5.01 3.46
CA LYS A 390 33.73 -4.38 3.62
C LYS A 390 33.80 -2.99 2.97
N LYS A 391 32.69 -2.25 3.04
CA LYS A 391 32.53 -0.91 2.48
C LYS A 391 32.04 0.05 3.57
N PRO A 392 32.33 1.35 3.46
CA PRO A 392 31.74 2.36 4.35
C PRO A 392 30.26 2.58 4.06
N GLY A 393 29.60 3.39 4.86
CA GLY A 393 28.23 3.86 4.60
C GLY A 393 27.14 2.92 5.08
N LEU A 394 26.04 2.85 4.35
CA LEU A 394 24.85 2.04 4.68
C LEU A 394 24.54 1.07 3.55
N PHE A 395 24.39 -0.20 3.88
CA PHE A 395 23.83 -1.20 3.00
C PHE A 395 22.52 -1.72 3.61
N VAL A 396 21.42 -1.56 2.91
CA VAL A 396 20.13 -2.11 3.30
C VAL A 396 19.88 -3.39 2.54
N HIS A 397 19.63 -4.46 3.26
CA HIS A 397 19.31 -5.75 2.68
C HIS A 397 17.90 -5.71 2.03
N ASP A 398 17.68 -6.50 0.98
CA ASP A 398 16.35 -6.59 0.33
C ASP A 398 15.27 -6.97 1.31
N VAL A 399 15.61 -7.80 2.30
CA VAL A 399 14.71 -8.29 3.34
C VAL A 399 15.28 -7.99 4.71
N THR A 400 14.52 -7.30 5.55
CA THR A 400 14.95 -6.94 6.91
C THR A 400 13.88 -7.24 7.94
N ASP A 401 14.30 -7.60 9.16
CA ASP A 401 13.42 -7.67 10.31
C ASP A 401 13.11 -6.27 10.89
N ARG A 402 12.35 -6.23 12.00
CA ARG A 402 12.00 -4.98 12.69
C ARG A 402 13.19 -4.20 13.27
N TYR A 403 14.36 -4.82 13.38
CA TYR A 403 15.59 -4.20 13.86
C TYR A 403 16.53 -3.77 12.73
N GLY A 404 16.19 -4.06 11.49
CA GLY A 404 17.04 -3.79 10.31
C GLY A 404 18.09 -4.86 10.04
N ARG A 405 17.98 -6.04 10.69
CA ARG A 405 18.87 -7.16 10.41
C ARG A 405 18.44 -7.86 9.14
N GLY A 406 19.39 -8.22 8.28
CA GLY A 406 19.12 -8.88 7.01
C GLY A 406 18.80 -10.36 7.17
N ALA A 407 17.93 -10.90 6.32
CA ALA A 407 17.76 -12.32 6.14
C ALA A 407 18.58 -12.83 4.94
N ASP A 408 18.80 -14.15 4.88
CA ASP A 408 19.57 -14.81 3.81
C ASP A 408 18.76 -14.83 2.50
N TYR A 409 18.66 -13.69 1.91
CA TYR A 409 17.96 -13.51 0.64
C TYR A 409 18.76 -12.54 -0.21
N ASP A 410 19.23 -12.97 -1.33
CA ASP A 410 20.12 -12.33 -2.26
C ASP A 410 20.59 -10.90 -1.94
N SER A 411 21.83 -10.70 -1.66
CA SER A 411 22.35 -9.47 -1.09
C SER A 411 23.36 -8.74 -1.94
N LEU A 412 23.30 -8.88 -3.25
CA LEU A 412 24.15 -8.14 -4.18
C LEU A 412 23.45 -6.90 -4.75
N ASN A 413 22.13 -6.71 -4.46
CA ASN A 413 21.40 -5.50 -4.79
C ASN A 413 21.82 -4.34 -3.89
N CYS A 414 22.42 -3.30 -4.46
CA CYS A 414 22.93 -2.13 -3.73
C CYS A 414 21.93 -0.97 -3.66
N THR A 415 20.82 -1.06 -4.37
CA THR A 415 19.89 0.06 -4.56
C THR A 415 19.01 0.41 -3.36
N PRO A 416 18.64 -0.53 -2.42
CA PRO A 416 17.64 -0.25 -1.39
C PRO A 416 17.94 0.95 -0.51
N ALA A 417 19.20 1.14 -0.09
CA ALA A 417 19.57 2.28 0.75
C ALA A 417 19.34 3.62 0.03
N ALA A 418 19.67 3.70 -1.26
CA ALA A 418 19.47 4.90 -2.06
C ALA A 418 17.98 5.17 -2.35
N GLN A 419 17.20 4.13 -2.61
CA GLN A 419 15.76 4.26 -2.81
C GLN A 419 15.07 4.80 -1.55
N ILE A 420 15.35 4.23 -0.38
CA ILE A 420 14.82 4.71 0.90
C ILE A 420 15.24 6.17 1.16
N ALA A 421 16.50 6.51 0.87
CA ALA A 421 16.99 7.88 1.02
C ALA A 421 16.22 8.87 0.14
N LEU A 422 15.95 8.49 -1.12
CA LEU A 422 15.19 9.32 -2.06
C LEU A 422 13.71 9.43 -1.67
N GLU A 423 13.12 8.39 -1.06
CA GLU A 423 11.76 8.45 -0.51
C GLU A 423 11.66 9.41 0.67
N MET A 424 12.59 9.33 1.62
CA MET A 424 12.66 10.27 2.72
C MET A 424 12.87 11.71 2.23
N PHE A 425 13.73 11.90 1.23
CA PHE A 425 13.94 13.22 0.63
C PHE A 425 12.70 13.71 -0.12
N ARG A 426 11.97 12.84 -0.81
CA ARG A 426 10.68 13.16 -1.46
C ARG A 426 9.65 13.60 -0.42
N HIS A 427 9.52 12.90 0.70
CA HIS A 427 8.65 13.31 1.81
C HIS A 427 8.96 14.71 2.30
N TYR A 428 10.25 15.03 2.53
CA TYR A 428 10.67 16.40 2.85
C TYR A 428 10.24 17.41 1.77
N ARG A 429 10.38 17.07 0.50
CA ARG A 429 10.00 17.97 -0.61
C ARG A 429 8.51 18.28 -0.62
N TYR A 430 7.65 17.36 -0.18
CA TYR A 430 6.21 17.61 0.00
C TYR A 430 5.94 18.44 1.26
N THR A 431 6.50 18.05 2.39
CA THR A 431 6.17 18.62 3.70
C THR A 431 6.95 19.89 4.04
N GLY A 432 8.22 19.99 3.62
CA GLY A 432 9.17 21.03 4.05
C GLY A 432 9.54 20.92 5.51
N ASP A 433 9.44 19.74 6.09
CA ASP A 433 9.83 19.48 7.47
C ASP A 433 11.36 19.42 7.58
N GLU A 434 11.96 20.52 8.04
CA GLU A 434 13.41 20.67 8.21
C GLU A 434 13.97 19.75 9.31
N GLU A 435 13.15 19.37 10.28
CA GLU A 435 13.54 18.39 11.30
C GLU A 435 13.64 17.01 10.69
N PHE A 436 12.67 16.63 9.89
CA PHE A 436 12.70 15.38 9.15
C PHE A 436 13.87 15.32 8.15
N LEU A 437 14.14 16.41 7.43
CA LEU A 437 15.30 16.50 6.55
C LEU A 437 16.60 16.21 7.30
N ARG A 438 16.81 16.90 8.45
CA ARG A 438 18.02 16.80 9.24
C ARG A 438 18.21 15.44 9.90
N ASP A 439 17.13 14.85 10.44
CA ASP A 439 17.19 13.69 11.34
C ASP A 439 16.89 12.36 10.65
N TYR A 440 16.29 12.39 9.45
CA TYR A 440 15.93 11.22 8.66
C TYR A 440 16.58 11.22 7.27
N ALA A 441 16.25 12.20 6.42
CA ALA A 441 16.63 12.15 5.02
C ALA A 441 18.15 12.32 4.82
N LEU A 442 18.76 13.38 5.33
CA LEU A 442 20.20 13.62 5.13
C LEU A 442 21.11 12.51 5.71
N PRO A 443 20.86 11.95 6.91
CA PRO A 443 21.67 10.82 7.40
C PRO A 443 21.56 9.59 6.51
N MET A 444 20.38 9.25 5.99
CA MET A 444 20.18 8.13 5.08
C MET A 444 20.85 8.40 3.73
N MET A 445 20.67 9.61 3.16
CA MET A 445 21.28 10.02 1.90
C MET A 445 22.81 9.97 1.96
N ARG A 446 23.41 10.52 3.03
CA ARG A 446 24.88 10.47 3.21
C ARG A 446 25.37 9.03 3.34
N GLY A 447 24.69 8.21 4.14
CA GLY A 447 25.10 6.82 4.31
C GLY A 447 25.01 5.99 3.04
N ALA A 448 23.97 6.16 2.24
CA ALA A 448 23.82 5.50 0.94
C ALA A 448 24.88 6.01 -0.07
N ALA A 449 25.11 7.31 -0.11
CA ALA A 449 26.13 7.90 -0.99
C ALA A 449 27.54 7.44 -0.61
N GLU A 450 27.87 7.38 0.68
CA GLU A 450 29.15 6.88 1.17
C GLU A 450 29.40 5.43 0.77
N PHE A 451 28.35 4.58 0.81
CA PHE A 451 28.43 3.21 0.35
C PHE A 451 28.75 3.13 -1.14
N TYR A 452 28.01 3.86 -1.99
CA TYR A 452 28.28 3.90 -3.43
C TYR A 452 29.67 4.45 -3.76
N LEU A 453 30.10 5.53 -3.10
CA LEU A 453 31.46 6.06 -3.26
C LEU A 453 32.53 5.00 -2.92
N GLY A 454 32.25 4.11 -1.97
CA GLY A 454 33.09 2.97 -1.63
C GLY A 454 33.06 1.82 -2.65
N MET A 455 32.03 1.77 -3.51
CA MET A 455 31.88 0.77 -4.57
C MET A 455 32.52 1.20 -5.90
N LEU A 456 32.66 2.51 -6.14
CA LEU A 456 33.18 3.05 -7.39
C LEU A 456 34.69 2.73 -7.58
N GLU A 457 35.01 2.19 -8.73
CA GLU A 457 36.39 1.86 -9.17
C GLU A 457 36.70 2.60 -10.47
N VAL A 458 37.89 3.23 -10.56
CA VAL A 458 38.31 3.92 -11.78
C VAL A 458 38.75 2.92 -12.82
N GLY A 459 38.10 2.89 -13.97
CA GLY A 459 38.46 2.06 -15.11
C GLY A 459 39.66 2.64 -15.92
N GLU A 460 40.11 1.85 -16.90
CA GLU A 460 41.17 2.29 -17.82
C GLU A 460 40.73 3.46 -18.72
N ASP A 461 39.43 3.60 -18.94
CA ASP A 461 38.80 4.71 -19.66
C ASP A 461 38.65 5.99 -18.82
N GLY A 462 39.02 5.94 -17.54
CA GLY A 462 38.94 7.04 -16.61
C GLY A 462 37.54 7.26 -16.03
N LEU A 463 36.56 6.41 -16.34
CA LEU A 463 35.23 6.44 -15.78
C LEU A 463 35.15 5.63 -14.48
N TYR A 464 34.06 5.81 -13.74
CA TYR A 464 33.76 5.03 -12.55
C TYR A 464 32.88 3.82 -12.88
N HIS A 465 33.31 2.66 -12.43
CA HIS A 465 32.63 1.38 -12.60
C HIS A 465 32.20 0.76 -11.27
N ILE A 466 31.13 -0.01 -11.31
CA ILE A 466 30.68 -0.86 -10.20
C ILE A 466 30.68 -2.30 -10.69
N ARG A 467 31.26 -3.21 -9.92
CA ARG A 467 31.45 -4.59 -10.32
C ARG A 467 30.67 -5.56 -9.46
N GLY A 468 30.10 -6.59 -10.11
CA GLY A 468 29.50 -7.75 -9.44
C GLY A 468 28.30 -7.46 -8.58
N THR A 469 27.44 -6.48 -8.97
CA THR A 469 26.15 -6.23 -8.31
C THR A 469 25.01 -6.91 -9.05
N THR A 470 23.86 -7.05 -8.41
CA THR A 470 22.64 -7.48 -9.08
C THR A 470 21.73 -6.29 -9.34
N ALA A 471 21.14 -6.24 -10.54
CA ALA A 471 20.22 -5.15 -10.87
C ALA A 471 18.93 -5.23 -10.05
N TYR A 472 18.54 -6.42 -9.65
CA TYR A 472 17.39 -6.71 -8.80
C TYR A 472 17.49 -8.14 -8.24
N GLU A 473 16.56 -8.50 -7.34
CA GLU A 473 16.39 -9.83 -6.78
C GLU A 473 16.42 -10.95 -7.85
N GLY A 474 17.21 -11.99 -7.61
CA GLY A 474 17.27 -13.17 -8.47
C GLY A 474 17.92 -12.97 -9.83
N ASN A 475 18.52 -11.81 -10.11
CA ASN A 475 19.37 -11.60 -11.26
C ASN A 475 20.81 -12.09 -10.98
N ALA A 476 21.48 -12.61 -12.00
CA ALA A 476 22.88 -12.95 -11.89
C ALA A 476 23.74 -11.68 -11.71
N PRO A 477 24.88 -11.76 -11.00
CA PRO A 477 25.79 -10.64 -10.86
C PRO A 477 26.21 -10.07 -12.21
N THR A 478 26.20 -8.77 -12.32
CA THR A 478 26.53 -7.99 -13.51
C THR A 478 27.43 -6.81 -13.12
N ASP A 479 28.20 -6.34 -14.06
CA ASP A 479 28.99 -5.12 -13.92
C ASP A 479 28.19 -3.93 -14.45
N ASP A 480 28.38 -2.78 -13.84
CA ASP A 480 27.83 -1.50 -14.29
C ASP A 480 26.30 -1.53 -14.45
N THR A 481 25.59 -2.00 -13.42
CA THR A 481 24.14 -2.14 -13.49
C THR A 481 23.45 -0.80 -13.69
N LEU A 482 22.45 -0.78 -14.57
CA LEU A 482 21.64 0.41 -14.84
C LEU A 482 21.02 0.95 -13.54
N THR A 483 20.52 0.06 -12.68
CA THR A 483 19.89 0.43 -11.43
C THR A 483 20.82 1.18 -10.48
N ASP A 484 22.08 0.75 -10.32
CA ASP A 484 23.05 1.44 -9.49
C ASP A 484 23.36 2.84 -10.04
N TYR A 485 23.57 2.96 -11.35
CA TYR A 485 23.88 4.25 -11.95
C TYR A 485 22.73 5.24 -11.92
N VAL A 486 21.49 4.77 -12.09
CA VAL A 486 20.35 5.68 -11.97
C VAL A 486 20.14 6.13 -10.53
N MET A 487 20.41 5.27 -9.54
CA MET A 487 20.37 5.66 -8.13
C MET A 487 21.43 6.70 -7.81
N ILE A 488 22.66 6.54 -8.28
CA ILE A 488 23.73 7.55 -8.10
C ILE A 488 23.34 8.87 -8.76
N ARG A 489 22.81 8.84 -9.99
CA ARG A 489 22.37 10.04 -10.73
C ARG A 489 21.19 10.75 -10.07
N ALA A 490 20.38 10.03 -9.30
CA ALA A 490 19.26 10.62 -8.55
C ALA A 490 19.72 11.15 -7.18
N LEU A 491 20.47 10.35 -6.43
CA LEU A 491 20.83 10.61 -5.04
C LEU A 491 21.92 11.68 -4.91
N PHE A 492 23.00 11.59 -5.70
CA PHE A 492 24.18 12.44 -5.50
C PHE A 492 23.90 13.93 -5.78
N PRO A 493 23.22 14.31 -6.88
CA PRO A 493 22.87 15.71 -7.08
C PRO A 493 21.89 16.25 -6.02
N ALA A 494 20.96 15.40 -5.55
CA ALA A 494 20.03 15.76 -4.49
C ALA A 494 20.76 16.02 -3.16
N LEU A 495 21.74 15.19 -2.82
CA LEU A 495 22.57 15.35 -1.63
C LEU A 495 23.55 16.52 -1.76
N ALA A 496 24.18 16.71 -2.93
CA ALA A 496 25.17 17.77 -3.19
C ALA A 496 24.59 19.17 -2.94
N ALA A 497 23.28 19.35 -3.07
CA ALA A 497 22.60 20.60 -2.74
C ALA A 497 22.71 20.98 -1.24
N TYR A 498 23.03 20.02 -0.37
CA TYR A 498 23.18 20.16 1.08
C TYR A 498 24.62 19.91 1.56
N CYS A 499 25.59 19.86 0.64
CA CYS A 499 27.00 19.63 0.91
C CYS A 499 27.84 20.82 0.45
N GLU A 500 29.00 21.01 1.09
CA GLU A 500 30.00 22.02 0.73
C GLU A 500 31.40 21.40 0.63
N GLY A 501 32.33 22.12 -0.03
CA GLY A 501 33.73 21.75 -0.12
C GLY A 501 33.96 20.35 -0.72
N GLU A 502 34.86 19.57 -0.12
CA GLU A 502 35.29 18.27 -0.62
C GLU A 502 34.17 17.26 -0.73
N GLU A 503 33.19 17.28 0.19
CA GLU A 503 32.03 16.37 0.13
C GLU A 503 31.23 16.58 -1.16
N ARG A 504 30.97 17.84 -1.50
CA ARG A 504 30.26 18.21 -2.73
C ARG A 504 31.10 17.85 -3.98
N GLU A 505 32.39 18.21 -3.98
CA GLU A 505 33.27 17.95 -5.12
C GLU A 505 33.33 16.44 -5.44
N ARG A 506 33.37 15.58 -4.43
CA ARG A 506 33.37 14.11 -4.62
C ARG A 506 32.08 13.59 -5.23
N LEU A 507 30.94 14.14 -4.83
CA LEU A 507 29.65 13.75 -5.39
C LEU A 507 29.52 14.21 -6.86
N ASP A 508 29.92 15.44 -7.14
CA ASP A 508 29.88 15.99 -8.49
C ASP A 508 30.88 15.27 -9.44
N ASP A 509 32.09 14.95 -8.97
CA ASP A 509 33.10 14.15 -9.72
C ASP A 509 32.54 12.75 -10.04
N ALA A 510 31.95 12.08 -9.04
CA ALA A 510 31.36 10.76 -9.23
C ALA A 510 30.30 10.76 -10.34
N VAL A 511 29.34 11.69 -10.29
CA VAL A 511 28.29 11.79 -11.32
C VAL A 511 28.85 12.10 -12.70
N SER A 512 29.84 13.01 -12.77
CA SER A 512 30.41 13.45 -14.05
C SER A 512 31.20 12.35 -14.77
N ARG A 513 31.72 11.38 -14.03
CA ARG A 513 32.53 10.28 -14.53
C ARG A 513 31.82 8.93 -14.60
N LEU A 514 30.47 8.90 -14.41
CA LEU A 514 29.71 7.68 -14.67
C LEU A 514 29.61 7.41 -16.18
N PRO A 515 29.66 6.15 -16.60
CA PRO A 515 29.38 5.77 -17.99
C PRO A 515 28.02 6.27 -18.44
N GLY A 516 27.87 6.52 -19.74
CA GLY A 516 26.55 6.77 -20.34
C GLY A 516 25.60 5.59 -20.15
N PRO A 517 24.30 5.78 -20.41
CA PRO A 517 23.36 4.67 -20.35
C PRO A 517 23.75 3.62 -21.39
N MET A 518 23.68 2.34 -20.98
CA MET A 518 23.89 1.24 -21.90
C MET A 518 22.68 1.15 -22.83
N LEU A 519 22.92 1.26 -24.13
CA LEU A 519 21.92 1.13 -25.17
C LEU A 519 22.22 -0.10 -26.02
N MET A 520 21.17 -0.88 -26.30
CA MET A 520 21.24 -2.09 -27.09
C MET A 520 20.36 -1.97 -28.34
N GLU A 521 20.85 -2.47 -29.45
CA GLU A 521 20.02 -2.66 -30.65
C GLU A 521 19.24 -3.98 -30.50
N LEU A 522 17.97 -3.96 -30.90
CA LEU A 522 17.16 -5.14 -31.01
C LEU A 522 17.24 -5.69 -32.45
N GLU A 523 17.35 -6.99 -32.58
CA GLU A 523 17.25 -7.64 -33.88
C GLU A 523 15.80 -7.58 -34.40
N GLU A 524 15.60 -7.65 -35.72
CA GLU A 524 14.27 -7.68 -36.35
C GLU A 524 13.40 -8.80 -35.76
N SER A 525 14.00 -9.94 -35.44
CA SER A 525 13.33 -11.06 -34.76
C SER A 525 12.80 -10.73 -33.34
N ASP A 526 13.42 -9.79 -32.67
CA ASP A 526 12.97 -9.35 -31.33
C ASP A 526 11.68 -8.53 -31.41
N TRP A 527 11.49 -7.75 -32.49
CA TRP A 527 10.32 -6.93 -32.72
C TRP A 527 9.13 -7.72 -33.25
N ASP A 528 9.37 -8.75 -34.08
CA ASP A 528 8.31 -9.62 -34.65
C ASP A 528 7.99 -10.85 -33.80
N GLY A 529 8.87 -11.15 -32.83
CA GLY A 529 8.81 -12.37 -32.04
C GLY A 529 7.90 -12.29 -30.80
N ARG A 530 8.14 -13.21 -29.89
CA ARG A 530 7.39 -13.39 -28.64
C ARG A 530 7.39 -12.17 -27.73
N LEU A 531 8.39 -11.27 -27.82
CA LEU A 531 8.51 -10.09 -27.00
C LEU A 531 7.33 -9.13 -27.15
N PHE A 532 6.80 -8.99 -28.37
CA PHE A 532 5.64 -8.13 -28.63
C PHE A 532 4.29 -8.88 -28.60
N THR A 533 4.29 -10.19 -28.47
CA THR A 533 3.03 -10.97 -28.47
C THR A 533 2.12 -10.57 -27.30
N PHE A 534 2.71 -10.20 -26.19
CA PHE A 534 2.02 -9.79 -24.96
C PHE A 534 2.31 -8.35 -24.53
N GLY A 535 3.18 -7.63 -25.26
CA GLY A 535 3.57 -6.27 -24.94
C GLY A 535 2.54 -5.23 -25.37
N ILE A 536 2.57 -4.06 -24.75
CA ILE A 536 1.72 -2.91 -25.12
C ILE A 536 2.04 -2.37 -26.51
N GLY A 537 3.20 -2.74 -27.06
CA GLY A 537 3.66 -2.36 -28.41
C GLY A 537 3.28 -3.33 -29.52
N LYS A 538 2.45 -4.34 -29.26
CA LYS A 538 2.08 -5.35 -30.26
C LYS A 538 1.64 -4.72 -31.58
N GLY A 539 2.34 -5.09 -32.69
CA GLY A 539 2.07 -4.58 -34.04
C GLY A 539 2.54 -3.14 -34.27
N ARG A 540 3.36 -2.56 -33.41
CA ARG A 540 3.97 -1.25 -33.59
C ARG A 540 5.42 -1.38 -34.04
N GLU A 541 5.87 -0.46 -34.85
CA GLU A 541 7.27 -0.31 -35.24
C GLU A 541 8.07 0.39 -34.12
N PRO A 542 9.35 0.03 -33.92
CA PRO A 542 10.21 0.75 -32.99
C PRO A 542 10.42 2.20 -33.40
N LEU A 543 10.63 3.06 -32.43
CA LEU A 543 10.90 4.49 -32.61
C LEU A 543 12.39 4.77 -32.75
N GLY A 544 12.74 5.83 -33.45
CA GLY A 544 14.11 6.27 -33.61
C GLY A 544 15.01 5.24 -34.27
N ASP A 545 16.10 4.88 -33.59
CA ASP A 545 17.06 3.86 -34.04
C ASP A 545 16.74 2.43 -33.53
N GLY A 546 15.58 2.24 -32.90
CA GLY A 546 15.14 0.94 -32.39
C GLY A 546 15.85 0.46 -31.13
N ARG A 547 16.60 1.31 -30.42
CA ARG A 547 17.34 0.92 -29.23
C ARG A 547 16.45 0.80 -28.01
N VAL A 548 16.95 -0.03 -27.06
CA VAL A 548 16.40 -0.23 -25.71
C VAL A 548 17.54 -0.16 -24.68
N PHE A 549 17.20 -0.15 -23.38
CA PHE A 549 18.19 -0.17 -22.32
C PHE A 549 18.72 -1.59 -22.06
N GLY A 550 20.02 -1.73 -21.84
CA GLY A 550 20.62 -2.89 -21.20
C GLY A 550 20.68 -2.70 -19.68
N ILE A 551 20.82 -3.80 -18.95
CA ILE A 551 20.84 -3.80 -17.47
C ILE A 551 22.27 -3.75 -16.88
N GLY A 552 23.28 -4.04 -17.64
CA GLY A 552 24.69 -4.10 -17.24
C GLY A 552 25.53 -4.93 -18.19
N TYR A 553 26.76 -5.28 -17.77
CA TYR A 553 27.68 -6.14 -18.54
C TYR A 553 27.95 -7.44 -17.81
N ARG A 554 28.06 -8.55 -18.55
CA ARG A 554 28.52 -9.83 -18.05
C ARG A 554 29.56 -10.39 -19.01
N ASP A 555 30.76 -10.71 -18.48
CA ASP A 555 31.89 -11.16 -19.30
C ASP A 555 32.23 -10.18 -20.44
N GLY A 556 32.02 -8.88 -20.22
CA GLY A 556 32.25 -7.81 -21.19
C GLY A 556 31.13 -7.61 -22.22
N GLU A 557 30.10 -8.45 -22.23
CA GLU A 557 28.97 -8.35 -23.15
C GLU A 557 27.76 -7.66 -22.48
N PRO A 558 27.03 -6.81 -23.20
CA PRO A 558 25.81 -6.19 -22.69
C PRO A 558 24.73 -7.23 -22.37
N VAL A 559 24.07 -7.06 -21.23
CA VAL A 559 22.97 -7.93 -20.79
C VAL A 559 21.69 -7.13 -20.75
N ARG A 560 20.61 -7.73 -21.19
CA ARG A 560 19.26 -7.26 -20.96
C ARG A 560 18.51 -8.25 -20.09
N LYS A 561 17.50 -7.79 -19.35
CA LYS A 561 16.50 -8.67 -18.75
C LYS A 561 15.69 -9.27 -19.90
N SER A 562 16.26 -10.24 -20.60
CA SER A 562 15.52 -10.80 -21.70
C SER A 562 14.49 -11.82 -21.16
N TYR A 563 13.33 -11.78 -21.74
CA TYR A 563 12.35 -12.88 -21.70
C TYR A 563 12.95 -14.19 -22.30
N GLY A 564 14.24 -14.37 -22.22
CA GLY A 564 14.99 -15.49 -22.79
C GLY A 564 16.34 -15.75 -22.15
N ASP A 565 16.80 -14.93 -21.18
CA ASP A 565 18.07 -15.17 -20.50
C ASP A 565 17.99 -16.42 -19.62
N PRO A 566 18.76 -17.50 -19.92
CA PRO A 566 18.78 -18.70 -19.11
C PRO A 566 19.29 -18.46 -17.68
N ASP A 567 20.04 -17.37 -17.46
CA ASP A 567 20.60 -16.98 -16.17
C ASP A 567 19.69 -16.04 -15.37
N CYS A 568 18.54 -15.67 -15.94
CA CYS A 568 17.46 -14.97 -15.20
C CYS A 568 16.31 -15.99 -14.95
N PRO A 569 16.35 -16.75 -13.83
CA PRO A 569 15.42 -17.85 -13.60
C PRO A 569 13.97 -17.39 -13.39
N LYS A 570 13.77 -16.11 -13.08
CA LYS A 570 12.43 -15.56 -12.83
C LYS A 570 11.86 -14.91 -14.09
N ARG A 571 11.51 -15.74 -15.05
CA ARG A 571 10.95 -15.33 -16.34
C ARG A 571 9.47 -15.05 -16.24
N GLY A 572 9.04 -13.88 -16.69
CA GLY A 572 7.66 -13.65 -17.09
C GLY A 572 6.67 -13.27 -15.96
N TYR A 573 7.13 -13.09 -14.75
CA TYR A 573 6.27 -12.72 -13.62
C TYR A 573 6.57 -11.31 -13.18
N GLY A 574 5.84 -10.35 -13.64
CA GLY A 574 5.61 -9.06 -13.01
C GLY A 574 6.73 -8.36 -12.23
N PHE A 575 7.97 -8.84 -12.32
CA PHE A 575 9.10 -8.20 -11.70
C PHE A 575 9.25 -6.80 -12.27
N PRO A 576 9.68 -5.83 -11.42
CA PRO A 576 9.91 -4.49 -11.92
C PRO A 576 10.80 -4.55 -13.14
N ASP A 577 10.41 -3.88 -14.21
CA ASP A 577 11.26 -3.71 -15.36
C ASP A 577 12.38 -2.77 -14.97
N ILE A 578 13.50 -3.37 -14.60
CA ILE A 578 14.69 -2.65 -14.14
C ILE A 578 15.19 -1.66 -15.17
N GLU A 579 14.95 -1.92 -16.45
CA GLU A 579 15.24 -1.02 -17.55
C GLU A 579 14.41 0.28 -17.51
N LEU A 580 13.25 0.26 -16.82
CA LEU A 580 12.40 1.42 -16.58
C LEU A 580 12.72 2.14 -15.25
N SER A 581 13.75 1.71 -14.54
CA SER A 581 14.19 2.33 -13.28
C SER A 581 14.52 3.83 -13.38
N PRO A 582 14.94 4.40 -14.52
CA PRO A 582 15.08 5.85 -14.66
C PRO A 582 13.75 6.61 -14.51
N LEU A 583 12.62 5.99 -14.90
CA LEU A 583 11.28 6.53 -14.68
C LEU A 583 10.88 6.40 -13.20
N TYR A 584 10.94 5.18 -12.66
CA TYR A 584 10.65 4.87 -11.27
C TYR A 584 11.50 3.66 -10.84
N PRO A 585 12.14 3.68 -9.66
CA PRO A 585 11.98 4.65 -8.57
C PRO A 585 12.85 5.92 -8.67
N ALA A 586 13.82 6.01 -9.59
CA ALA A 586 14.77 7.12 -9.62
C ALA A 586 14.14 8.49 -9.94
N GLY A 587 13.15 8.53 -10.83
CA GLY A 587 12.44 9.76 -11.18
C GLY A 587 13.33 10.81 -11.87
N ILE A 588 14.40 10.37 -12.53
CA ILE A 588 15.34 11.26 -13.24
C ILE A 588 15.00 11.44 -14.72
N PHE A 589 14.02 10.67 -15.19
CA PHE A 589 13.57 10.66 -16.58
C PHE A 589 12.04 10.76 -16.64
N GLY A 590 11.52 11.37 -17.72
CA GLY A 590 10.09 11.50 -17.92
C GLY A 590 9.71 12.45 -19.06
N LEU A 591 8.60 13.17 -18.93
CA LEU A 591 8.05 14.01 -19.98
C LEU A 591 8.93 15.23 -20.35
N LYS A 592 9.82 15.68 -19.47
CA LYS A 592 10.83 16.71 -19.78
C LYS A 592 11.80 16.28 -20.90
N ASP A 593 11.97 14.97 -21.08
CA ASP A 593 12.90 14.39 -22.05
C ASP A 593 12.26 14.15 -23.42
N ARG A 594 10.96 14.52 -23.59
CA ARG A 594 10.20 14.34 -24.83
C ARG A 594 10.93 15.01 -26.02
N GLY A 595 11.01 14.27 -27.12
CA GLY A 595 11.69 14.71 -28.35
C GLY A 595 13.20 14.46 -28.35
N THR A 596 13.75 13.77 -27.36
CA THR A 596 15.14 13.30 -27.35
C THR A 596 15.24 11.84 -27.82
N PRO A 597 16.37 11.39 -28.36
CA PRO A 597 16.57 9.98 -28.73
C PRO A 597 16.40 9.02 -27.52
N LEU A 598 16.75 9.46 -26.31
CA LEU A 598 16.54 8.70 -25.10
C LEU A 598 15.06 8.50 -24.76
N PHE A 599 14.19 9.46 -25.12
CA PHE A 599 12.76 9.30 -24.95
C PHE A 599 12.17 8.23 -25.91
N ASP A 600 12.71 8.15 -27.14
CA ASP A 600 12.36 7.07 -28.07
C ASP A 600 12.81 5.72 -27.54
N THR A 601 14.03 5.63 -27.02
CA THR A 601 14.56 4.41 -26.36
C THR A 601 13.68 3.98 -25.19
N MET A 602 13.28 4.90 -24.31
CA MET A 602 12.41 4.62 -23.18
C MET A 602 11.01 4.18 -23.65
N THR A 603 10.50 4.78 -24.71
CA THR A 603 9.22 4.39 -25.30
C THR A 603 9.30 2.99 -25.91
N ASN A 604 10.39 2.65 -26.58
CA ASN A 604 10.65 1.29 -27.07
C ASN A 604 10.69 0.29 -25.92
N GLN A 605 11.40 0.62 -24.84
CA GLN A 605 11.44 -0.22 -23.63
C GLN A 605 10.06 -0.44 -23.02
N LEU A 606 9.25 0.63 -22.93
CA LEU A 606 7.87 0.53 -22.44
C LEU A 606 6.98 -0.32 -23.37
N MET A 607 7.19 -0.28 -24.68
CA MET A 607 6.49 -1.13 -25.63
C MET A 607 6.79 -2.62 -25.47
N LEU A 608 7.96 -2.97 -24.95
CA LEU A 608 8.31 -4.37 -24.62
C LEU A 608 7.66 -4.86 -23.32
N HIS A 609 7.10 -3.96 -22.54
CA HIS A 609 6.41 -4.30 -21.29
C HIS A 609 5.12 -5.09 -21.56
N GLY A 610 4.77 -5.98 -20.63
CA GLY A 610 3.50 -6.72 -20.69
C GLY A 610 2.28 -5.81 -20.52
N THR A 611 1.12 -6.28 -20.99
CA THR A 611 -0.16 -5.63 -20.72
C THR A 611 -0.57 -5.81 -19.25
N GLY A 612 -1.49 -4.99 -18.75
CA GLY A 612 -2.02 -5.09 -17.38
C GLY A 612 -2.56 -6.48 -17.02
N SER A 613 -3.16 -7.20 -17.97
CA SER A 613 -3.65 -8.58 -17.79
C SER A 613 -2.54 -9.64 -17.64
N HIS A 614 -1.29 -9.29 -17.93
CA HIS A 614 -0.13 -10.18 -17.84
C HIS A 614 0.92 -9.69 -16.82
N CYS A 615 0.60 -8.61 -16.09
CA CYS A 615 1.46 -8.05 -15.07
C CYS A 615 1.12 -8.66 -13.70
N GLY A 616 2.14 -9.03 -12.94
CA GLY A 616 1.99 -9.35 -11.52
C GLY A 616 1.48 -8.16 -10.72
N HIS A 617 0.96 -8.41 -9.55
CA HIS A 617 0.34 -7.40 -8.70
C HIS A 617 1.31 -6.31 -8.19
N TRP A 618 2.61 -6.54 -8.19
CA TRP A 618 3.66 -5.56 -7.83
C TRP A 618 4.29 -4.84 -9.03
N ASN A 619 3.71 -4.95 -10.21
CA ASN A 619 4.26 -4.33 -11.41
C ASN A 619 3.94 -2.82 -11.51
N MET A 620 4.96 -2.00 -11.81
CA MET A 620 4.87 -0.55 -11.87
C MET A 620 4.31 0.03 -13.17
N LEU A 621 3.73 -0.79 -14.05
CA LEU A 621 3.17 -0.34 -15.33
C LEU A 621 2.27 0.91 -15.21
N PRO A 622 1.37 1.04 -14.22
CA PRO A 622 0.56 2.25 -14.07
C PRO A 622 1.40 3.53 -13.94
N VAL A 623 2.48 3.46 -13.18
CA VAL A 623 3.39 4.60 -12.96
C VAL A 623 4.20 4.90 -14.21
N TYR A 624 4.69 3.88 -14.91
CA TYR A 624 5.43 4.06 -16.16
C TYR A 624 4.57 4.71 -17.24
N LEU A 625 3.33 4.22 -17.42
CA LEU A 625 2.39 4.80 -18.38
C LEU A 625 2.08 6.27 -18.06
N ALA A 626 1.85 6.58 -16.78
CA ALA A 626 1.59 7.94 -16.33
C ALA A 626 2.79 8.87 -16.59
N ARG A 627 4.01 8.45 -16.23
CA ARG A 627 5.24 9.24 -16.39
C ARG A 627 5.69 9.42 -17.84
N MET A 628 5.26 8.53 -18.72
CA MET A 628 5.45 8.66 -20.17
C MET A 628 4.29 9.37 -20.88
N GLY A 629 3.27 9.84 -20.13
CA GLY A 629 2.12 10.57 -20.69
C GLY A 629 1.21 9.72 -21.59
N ARG A 630 1.16 8.40 -21.31
CA ARG A 630 0.41 7.44 -22.13
C ARG A 630 -1.03 7.27 -21.63
N GLY A 631 -1.76 8.41 -21.56
CA GLY A 631 -3.20 8.40 -21.22
C GLY A 631 -4.05 7.52 -22.14
N ASP A 632 -3.59 7.32 -23.37
CA ASP A 632 -4.24 6.43 -24.36
C ASP A 632 -4.23 4.96 -23.91
N LEU A 633 -3.26 4.54 -23.10
CA LEU A 633 -3.08 3.18 -22.62
C LEU A 633 -3.39 3.01 -21.12
N PHE A 634 -3.39 4.13 -20.39
CA PHE A 634 -3.41 4.11 -18.92
C PHE A 634 -4.63 3.36 -18.35
N ALA A 635 -5.84 3.84 -18.65
CA ALA A 635 -7.06 3.32 -18.04
C ALA A 635 -7.28 1.84 -18.38
N GLU A 636 -7.07 1.45 -19.65
CA GLU A 636 -7.25 0.07 -20.09
C GLU A 636 -6.26 -0.91 -19.41
N ASN A 637 -4.98 -0.54 -19.35
CA ASN A 637 -3.97 -1.40 -18.74
C ASN A 637 -4.09 -1.46 -17.22
N CYS A 638 -4.42 -0.35 -16.55
CA CYS A 638 -4.69 -0.33 -15.11
C CYS A 638 -5.92 -1.17 -14.76
N ARG A 639 -6.98 -1.08 -15.56
CA ARG A 639 -8.16 -1.92 -15.40
C ARG A 639 -7.80 -3.41 -15.61
N GLY A 640 -7.05 -3.76 -16.65
CA GLY A 640 -6.58 -5.12 -16.88
C GLY A 640 -5.75 -5.68 -15.73
N MET A 641 -4.87 -4.87 -15.15
CA MET A 641 -4.09 -5.25 -13.97
C MET A 641 -4.99 -5.49 -12.75
N LEU A 642 -5.97 -4.61 -12.52
CA LEU A 642 -6.91 -4.73 -11.41
C LEU A 642 -7.79 -5.97 -11.56
N GLU A 643 -8.35 -6.21 -12.75
CA GLU A 643 -9.16 -7.38 -13.08
C GLU A 643 -8.41 -8.70 -12.93
N SER A 644 -7.10 -8.70 -13.19
CA SER A 644 -6.27 -9.91 -13.08
C SER A 644 -5.86 -10.22 -11.64
N ASN A 645 -5.71 -9.20 -10.79
CA ASN A 645 -5.12 -9.35 -9.47
C ASN A 645 -6.12 -9.19 -8.33
N GLN A 646 -7.15 -8.33 -8.46
CA GLN A 646 -8.14 -8.18 -7.41
C GLN A 646 -9.06 -9.42 -7.32
N GLY A 647 -8.91 -10.20 -6.25
CA GLY A 647 -9.73 -11.39 -5.99
C GLY A 647 -11.06 -11.07 -5.31
N PHE A 648 -11.11 -10.02 -4.48
CA PHE A 648 -12.24 -9.72 -3.61
C PHE A 648 -12.61 -8.23 -3.61
N LEU A 649 -13.85 -7.92 -3.20
CA LEU A 649 -14.37 -6.54 -3.15
C LEU A 649 -13.55 -5.63 -2.22
N ASN A 650 -12.97 -6.18 -1.17
CA ASN A 650 -12.13 -5.44 -0.22
C ASN A 650 -10.76 -5.03 -0.81
N GLY A 651 -10.52 -5.32 -2.07
CA GLY A 651 -9.31 -4.94 -2.79
C GLY A 651 -8.15 -5.92 -2.65
N PHE A 652 -8.31 -6.93 -1.78
CA PHE A 652 -7.26 -7.90 -1.58
C PHE A 652 -7.15 -8.88 -2.74
N ASN A 653 -5.93 -9.28 -3.00
CA ASN A 653 -5.59 -10.35 -3.91
C ASN A 653 -5.59 -11.67 -3.15
N ALA A 654 -5.95 -12.74 -3.82
CA ALA A 654 -5.66 -14.07 -3.36
C ALA A 654 -4.62 -14.64 -4.33
N GLU A 655 -3.39 -14.64 -3.97
CA GLU A 655 -2.39 -15.47 -4.64
C GLU A 655 -2.64 -16.93 -4.31
N SER A 656 -3.64 -17.52 -4.90
CA SER A 656 -3.71 -18.96 -4.97
C SER A 656 -3.00 -19.44 -6.24
N GLY A 657 -2.24 -20.51 -6.17
CA GLY A 657 -1.61 -21.12 -7.34
C GLY A 657 -2.59 -21.58 -8.41
N GLU A 658 -3.89 -21.40 -8.25
CA GLU A 658 -4.92 -21.85 -9.17
C GLU A 658 -5.68 -20.72 -9.89
N GLY A 659 -5.50 -19.45 -9.56
CA GLY A 659 -6.42 -18.49 -10.16
C GLY A 659 -5.97 -17.07 -10.44
N GLY A 660 -4.89 -16.61 -9.91
CA GLY A 660 -4.54 -15.19 -10.00
C GLY A 660 -3.36 -14.88 -10.92
N CYS A 661 -2.31 -15.63 -10.88
CA CYS A 661 -1.18 -15.47 -11.78
C CYS A 661 -1.15 -16.62 -12.82
N PRO A 662 -1.14 -16.31 -14.12
CA PRO A 662 -0.78 -17.30 -15.12
C PRO A 662 0.67 -17.73 -14.87
N GLY A 663 0.88 -18.80 -14.13
CA GLY A 663 2.19 -19.26 -13.72
C GLY A 663 2.39 -19.35 -12.23
N GLY A 664 1.32 -19.33 -11.45
CA GLY A 664 1.36 -19.53 -10.00
C GLY A 664 2.40 -20.55 -9.61
N TRP A 665 3.07 -20.31 -8.54
CA TRP A 665 4.23 -21.07 -8.07
C TRP A 665 3.83 -22.55 -7.82
N PRO A 666 4.00 -23.48 -8.77
CA PRO A 666 3.50 -24.87 -8.61
C PRO A 666 4.22 -25.64 -7.51
N GLN A 667 5.33 -25.12 -7.00
CA GLN A 667 6.17 -25.78 -6.01
C GLN A 667 5.60 -25.72 -4.58
N TRP A 668 4.45 -25.06 -4.41
CA TRP A 668 3.93 -24.69 -3.09
C TRP A 668 2.82 -25.63 -2.62
N TYR A 669 2.43 -26.62 -3.46
CA TYR A 669 1.32 -27.56 -3.22
C TYR A 669 1.80 -29.03 -3.13
N GLU A 670 2.93 -29.27 -2.45
CA GLU A 670 3.40 -30.65 -2.24
C GLU A 670 2.59 -31.41 -1.18
N TYR A 671 1.63 -30.74 -0.53
CA TYR A 671 0.79 -31.38 0.48
C TYR A 671 -0.67 -31.39 0.07
N THR A 672 -1.31 -32.55 0.20
CA THR A 672 -2.77 -32.63 0.07
C THR A 672 -3.45 -31.88 1.21
N GLU A 673 -4.69 -31.44 1.03
CA GLU A 673 -5.49 -30.80 2.06
C GLU A 673 -5.54 -31.62 3.35
N THR A 674 -5.64 -32.95 3.24
CA THR A 674 -5.66 -33.87 4.37
C THR A 674 -4.33 -33.84 5.11
N GLU A 675 -3.21 -33.93 4.42
CA GLU A 675 -1.88 -33.90 5.06
C GLU A 675 -1.59 -32.56 5.71
N SER A 676 -2.02 -31.48 5.10
CA SER A 676 -1.89 -30.14 5.69
C SER A 676 -2.73 -30.00 6.96
N ARG A 677 -3.98 -30.47 6.98
CA ARG A 677 -4.82 -30.47 8.18
C ARG A 677 -4.29 -31.38 9.28
N GLU A 678 -3.88 -32.59 8.94
CA GLU A 678 -3.37 -33.54 9.93
C GLU A 678 -2.05 -33.09 10.53
N LYS A 679 -1.15 -32.55 9.71
CA LYS A 679 0.20 -32.16 10.11
C LYS A 679 0.28 -30.78 10.72
N TYR A 680 -0.50 -29.82 10.24
CA TYR A 680 -0.39 -28.41 10.58
C TYR A 680 -1.68 -27.80 11.15
N GLY A 681 -2.79 -28.52 11.09
CA GLY A 681 -4.09 -28.04 11.59
C GLY A 681 -4.74 -26.98 10.70
N VAL A 682 -4.27 -26.80 9.46
CA VAL A 682 -4.77 -25.83 8.48
C VAL A 682 -5.00 -26.50 7.13
N ALA A 683 -6.00 -26.07 6.36
CA ALA A 683 -6.23 -26.55 5.02
C ALA A 683 -5.26 -25.92 4.01
N THR A 684 -4.92 -26.63 2.94
CA THR A 684 -4.06 -26.10 1.87
C THR A 684 -4.63 -24.86 1.21
N GLY A 685 -5.94 -24.76 1.06
CA GLY A 685 -6.61 -23.55 0.57
C GLY A 685 -6.48 -22.32 1.47
N ASP A 686 -6.01 -22.51 2.71
CA ASP A 686 -5.76 -21.44 3.66
C ASP A 686 -4.37 -20.80 3.48
N PHE A 687 -3.57 -21.27 2.55
CA PHE A 687 -2.23 -20.73 2.24
C PHE A 687 -2.24 -19.75 1.06
N THR A 688 -3.34 -19.14 0.77
CA THR A 688 -3.40 -18.04 -0.19
C THR A 688 -2.68 -16.82 0.37
N HIS A 689 -1.84 -16.19 -0.44
CA HIS A 689 -1.35 -14.86 -0.11
C HIS A 689 -2.55 -13.92 -0.17
N PHE A 690 -2.77 -13.25 0.93
CA PHE A 690 -3.78 -12.23 1.08
C PHE A 690 -3.04 -10.92 1.14
N ASP A 691 -2.91 -10.22 0.03
CA ASP A 691 -2.14 -9.00 -0.08
C ASP A 691 -2.93 -7.87 -0.74
N PHE A 692 -2.42 -6.66 -0.63
CA PHE A 692 -3.03 -5.45 -1.19
C PHE A 692 -2.07 -4.66 -2.09
N GLU A 693 -0.98 -5.26 -2.56
CA GLU A 693 0.10 -4.55 -3.28
C GLU A 693 -0.35 -3.87 -4.57
N THR A 694 -1.34 -4.43 -5.27
CA THR A 694 -1.92 -3.80 -6.48
C THR A 694 -2.56 -2.45 -6.17
N GLY A 695 -3.19 -2.31 -5.01
CA GLY A 695 -3.89 -1.08 -4.59
C GLY A 695 -2.99 0.16 -4.57
N PRO A 696 -1.90 0.16 -3.80
CA PRO A 696 -0.97 1.30 -3.73
C PRO A 696 -0.31 1.63 -5.07
N ILE A 697 0.05 0.64 -5.88
CA ILE A 697 0.65 0.86 -7.20
C ILE A 697 -0.35 1.56 -8.14
N LEU A 698 -1.58 1.10 -8.17
CA LEU A 698 -2.64 1.74 -8.94
C LEU A 698 -2.97 3.14 -8.43
N ALA A 699 -3.04 3.32 -7.09
CA ALA A 699 -3.24 4.65 -6.50
C ALA A 699 -2.13 5.62 -6.89
N MET A 700 -0.87 5.17 -6.89
CA MET A 700 0.27 5.97 -7.36
C MET A 700 0.14 6.31 -8.85
N GLY A 701 -0.18 5.33 -9.70
CA GLY A 701 -0.40 5.57 -11.13
C GLY A 701 -1.54 6.56 -11.38
N ILE A 702 -2.65 6.45 -10.65
CA ILE A 702 -3.79 7.39 -10.72
C ILE A 702 -3.34 8.80 -10.36
N ILE A 703 -2.64 8.97 -9.23
CA ILE A 703 -2.10 10.28 -8.83
C ILE A 703 -1.19 10.82 -9.92
N GLU A 704 -0.22 10.04 -10.41
CA GLU A 704 0.74 10.45 -11.43
C GLU A 704 0.06 10.72 -12.80
N SER A 705 -1.10 10.13 -13.08
CA SER A 705 -1.88 10.45 -14.28
C SER A 705 -2.58 11.81 -14.19
N LEU A 706 -2.91 12.25 -12.98
CA LEU A 706 -3.59 13.51 -12.68
C LEU A 706 -2.61 14.64 -12.39
N LEU A 707 -1.57 14.37 -11.60
CA LEU A 707 -0.61 15.35 -11.10
C LEU A 707 0.78 14.76 -10.94
N GLN A 708 1.78 15.36 -11.60
CA GLN A 708 3.20 15.04 -11.39
C GLN A 708 3.97 16.25 -10.89
N SER A 709 4.95 16.01 -10.02
CA SER A 709 5.85 17.06 -9.51
C SER A 709 7.29 16.58 -9.30
N HIS A 710 7.64 15.37 -9.72
CA HIS A 710 8.95 14.76 -9.52
C HIS A 710 10.06 15.40 -10.37
N GLU A 711 9.74 16.00 -11.51
CA GLU A 711 10.70 16.64 -12.43
C GLU A 711 11.01 18.11 -12.10
N GLY A 712 10.55 18.60 -10.93
CA GLY A 712 10.72 20.01 -10.54
C GLY A 712 9.71 20.97 -11.16
N VAL A 713 8.75 20.47 -11.90
CA VAL A 713 7.59 21.19 -12.44
C VAL A 713 6.30 20.53 -11.97
N ILE A 714 5.24 21.29 -11.84
CA ILE A 714 3.89 20.80 -11.55
C ILE A 714 3.17 20.53 -12.87
N ARG A 715 3.00 19.28 -13.22
CA ARG A 715 2.36 18.88 -14.49
C ARG A 715 0.97 18.36 -14.21
N VAL A 716 -0.04 18.97 -14.84
CA VAL A 716 -1.46 18.71 -14.59
C VAL A 716 -2.05 17.88 -15.72
N PHE A 717 -2.77 16.82 -15.40
CA PHE A 717 -3.39 15.86 -16.32
C PHE A 717 -2.44 15.25 -17.36
N PRO A 718 -1.21 14.86 -17.00
CA PRO A 718 -0.21 14.39 -17.97
C PRO A 718 -0.59 13.10 -18.69
N ALA A 719 -1.43 12.26 -18.08
CA ALA A 719 -1.82 10.97 -18.63
C ALA A 719 -3.34 10.69 -18.49
N VAL A 720 -4.16 11.73 -18.50
CA VAL A 720 -5.61 11.59 -18.64
C VAL A 720 -5.94 11.56 -20.13
N LYS A 721 -6.68 10.53 -20.54
CA LYS A 721 -7.07 10.35 -21.94
C LYS A 721 -7.88 11.53 -22.44
N GLU A 722 -7.66 11.91 -23.70
CA GLU A 722 -8.42 12.98 -24.32
C GLU A 722 -9.92 12.67 -24.33
N GLY A 723 -10.73 13.65 -23.91
CA GLY A 723 -12.19 13.52 -23.82
C GLY A 723 -12.72 12.85 -22.56
N GLU A 724 -11.85 12.37 -21.64
CA GLU A 724 -12.27 11.86 -20.34
C GLU A 724 -12.36 12.99 -19.30
N ASP A 725 -13.43 12.96 -18.53
CA ASP A 725 -13.62 13.84 -17.38
C ASP A 725 -12.81 13.35 -16.19
N ALA A 726 -12.18 14.29 -15.49
CA ALA A 726 -11.45 14.01 -14.25
C ALA A 726 -11.39 15.24 -13.36
N ALA A 727 -11.39 15.04 -12.03
CA ALA A 727 -11.12 16.13 -11.09
C ALA A 727 -10.28 15.62 -9.92
N PHE A 728 -9.47 16.53 -9.37
CA PHE A 728 -8.63 16.19 -8.22
C PHE A 728 -8.33 17.41 -7.35
N LEU A 729 -7.96 17.13 -6.10
CA LEU A 729 -7.31 18.03 -5.17
C LEU A 729 -6.17 17.25 -4.52
N LEU A 730 -4.93 17.51 -4.90
CA LEU A 730 -3.73 16.75 -4.53
C LEU A 730 -2.57 17.69 -4.18
N TYR A 731 -1.59 17.15 -3.49
CA TYR A 731 -0.39 17.89 -3.11
C TYR A 731 0.74 17.68 -4.11
N ALA A 732 1.56 18.70 -4.30
CA ALA A 732 2.76 18.67 -5.12
C ALA A 732 4.00 19.04 -4.32
N GLN A 733 5.15 18.53 -4.75
CA GLN A 733 6.44 18.87 -4.16
C GLN A 733 6.68 20.38 -4.19
N GLY A 734 7.40 20.90 -3.20
CA GLY A 734 7.58 22.34 -3.00
C GLY A 734 6.52 22.98 -2.09
N GLY A 735 5.56 22.18 -1.59
CA GLY A 735 4.49 22.66 -0.69
C GLY A 735 3.38 23.37 -1.43
N PHE A 736 2.87 22.76 -2.47
CA PHE A 736 1.74 23.25 -3.24
C PHE A 736 0.54 22.33 -3.09
N LEU A 737 -0.66 22.93 -2.99
CA LEU A 737 -1.93 22.24 -3.15
C LEU A 737 -2.47 22.56 -4.55
N VAL A 738 -2.72 21.55 -5.33
CA VAL A 738 -3.17 21.67 -6.72
C VAL A 738 -4.56 21.07 -6.86
N GLY A 739 -5.49 21.87 -7.36
CA GLY A 739 -6.81 21.39 -7.74
C GLY A 739 -6.95 21.46 -9.26
N GLY A 740 -7.56 20.45 -9.83
CA GLY A 740 -7.82 20.38 -11.26
C GLY A 740 -9.17 19.79 -11.58
N GLU A 741 -9.87 20.34 -12.54
CA GLU A 741 -11.11 19.81 -13.10
C GLU A 741 -11.09 19.94 -14.61
N ARG A 742 -11.27 18.83 -15.30
CA ARG A 742 -11.31 18.72 -16.75
C ARG A 742 -12.61 18.06 -17.14
N THR A 743 -13.32 18.69 -18.06
CA THR A 743 -14.56 18.17 -18.66
C THR A 743 -14.54 18.38 -20.16
N GLY A 744 -15.53 17.84 -20.87
CA GLY A 744 -15.70 18.13 -22.30
C GLY A 744 -15.93 19.61 -22.63
N GLU A 745 -16.24 20.47 -21.64
CA GLU A 745 -16.48 21.91 -21.80
C GLU A 745 -15.22 22.76 -21.59
N GLY A 746 -14.19 22.21 -20.91
CA GLY A 746 -12.95 22.94 -20.65
C GLY A 746 -12.18 22.41 -19.44
N CYS A 747 -11.24 23.22 -18.97
CA CYS A 747 -10.36 22.88 -17.86
C CYS A 747 -10.21 24.05 -16.89
N VAL A 748 -10.23 23.75 -15.58
CA VAL A 748 -9.96 24.68 -14.48
C VAL A 748 -8.88 24.08 -13.59
N VAL A 749 -7.80 24.84 -13.33
CA VAL A 749 -6.68 24.41 -12.50
C VAL A 749 -6.39 25.52 -11.49
N THR A 750 -6.15 25.14 -10.25
CA THR A 750 -5.64 26.05 -9.22
C THR A 750 -4.33 25.53 -8.66
N VAL A 751 -3.42 26.42 -8.36
CA VAL A 751 -2.19 26.12 -7.62
C VAL A 751 -2.12 27.08 -6.44
N THR A 752 -2.18 26.52 -5.24
CA THR A 752 -2.08 27.25 -3.98
C THR A 752 -0.72 26.97 -3.35
N SER A 753 0.07 28.00 -3.12
CA SER A 753 1.33 27.87 -2.39
C SER A 753 1.05 27.79 -0.89
N LEU A 754 1.43 26.71 -0.24
CA LEU A 754 1.21 26.52 1.21
C LEU A 754 2.27 27.22 2.06
N ARG A 755 3.50 27.35 1.54
CA ARG A 755 4.67 27.84 2.30
C ARG A 755 5.32 29.07 1.69
N GLY A 756 4.91 29.47 0.50
CA GLY A 756 5.61 30.45 -0.34
C GLY A 756 6.65 29.77 -1.23
N GLY A 757 6.95 30.36 -2.36
CA GLY A 757 7.94 29.86 -3.30
C GLY A 757 7.52 29.99 -4.77
N GLY A 758 8.48 29.73 -5.66
CA GLY A 758 8.24 29.70 -7.10
C GLY A 758 7.90 28.29 -7.57
N CYS A 759 7.16 28.21 -8.69
CA CYS A 759 6.89 26.94 -9.38
C CYS A 759 6.72 27.16 -10.89
N THR A 760 6.93 26.12 -11.66
CA THR A 760 6.52 26.03 -13.06
C THR A 760 5.36 25.06 -13.18
N VAL A 761 4.29 25.48 -13.83
CA VAL A 761 3.10 24.66 -14.07
C VAL A 761 3.04 24.30 -15.54
N CYS A 762 3.01 23.01 -15.84
CA CYS A 762 2.81 22.48 -17.19
C CYS A 762 1.36 22.03 -17.34
N LEU A 763 0.67 22.65 -18.28
CA LEU A 763 -0.75 22.43 -18.57
C LEU A 763 -0.92 21.61 -19.85
N PRO A 764 -1.98 20.81 -19.99
CA PRO A 764 -2.29 20.11 -21.24
C PRO A 764 -2.35 21.06 -22.43
N GLU A 765 -2.07 20.53 -23.63
CA GLU A 765 -2.17 21.30 -24.86
C GLU A 765 -3.57 21.88 -25.03
N SER A 766 -3.64 23.20 -25.12
CA SER A 766 -4.87 23.95 -25.43
C SER A 766 -4.52 25.38 -25.85
N SER A 767 -5.19 25.90 -26.87
CA SER A 767 -4.95 27.24 -27.36
C SER A 767 -5.65 28.36 -26.58
N GLY A 768 -6.30 28.05 -25.46
CA GLY A 768 -7.19 29.01 -24.80
C GLY A 768 -6.90 29.29 -23.31
N TRP A 769 -5.74 28.90 -22.79
CA TRP A 769 -5.43 29.11 -21.40
C TRP A 769 -5.40 30.58 -21.00
N ARG A 770 -6.02 30.92 -19.86
CA ARG A 770 -6.03 32.22 -19.19
C ARG A 770 -5.58 32.03 -17.76
N GLY A 771 -4.81 32.97 -17.25
CA GLY A 771 -4.30 32.94 -15.89
C GLY A 771 -4.83 34.12 -15.06
N TYR A 772 -5.05 33.85 -13.79
CA TYR A 772 -5.52 34.85 -12.83
C TYR A 772 -4.84 34.66 -11.47
N ARG A 773 -4.20 35.72 -10.98
CA ARG A 773 -3.65 35.77 -9.63
C ARG A 773 -4.74 36.23 -8.67
N ARG A 774 -4.96 35.47 -7.63
CA ARG A 774 -6.02 35.71 -6.64
C ARG A 774 -5.40 36.10 -5.30
N ILE A 775 -5.67 37.34 -4.89
CA ILE A 775 -5.21 37.88 -3.61
C ILE A 775 -6.41 38.44 -2.88
N ARG A 776 -6.89 37.77 -1.82
CA ARG A 776 -7.98 38.22 -0.94
C ARG A 776 -9.22 38.72 -1.70
N GLY A 777 -9.68 37.96 -2.68
CA GLY A 777 -10.88 38.27 -3.46
C GLY A 777 -10.66 39.24 -4.61
N THR A 778 -9.46 39.78 -4.82
CA THR A 778 -9.11 40.48 -6.05
C THR A 778 -8.56 39.51 -7.10
N CYS A 779 -8.86 39.78 -8.36
CA CYS A 779 -8.41 38.92 -9.46
C CYS A 779 -7.60 39.81 -10.41
N ALA A 780 -6.31 39.52 -10.56
CA ALA A 780 -5.44 40.15 -11.51
C ALA A 780 -5.16 39.18 -12.67
N GLU A 781 -5.37 39.60 -13.88
CA GLU A 781 -5.06 38.79 -15.06
C GLU A 781 -3.54 38.57 -15.17
N LEU A 782 -3.16 37.38 -15.56
CA LEU A 782 -1.78 36.98 -15.78
C LEU A 782 -1.56 36.70 -17.27
N ASP A 783 -0.39 37.05 -17.76
CA ASP A 783 0.03 36.67 -19.10
C ASP A 783 0.37 35.19 -19.12
N VAL A 784 -0.38 34.41 -19.88
CA VAL A 784 -0.14 32.97 -20.09
C VAL A 784 0.45 32.82 -21.49
N PRO A 785 1.67 32.29 -21.62
CA PRO A 785 2.28 32.07 -22.93
C PRO A 785 1.39 31.22 -23.84
N ALA A 786 1.42 31.50 -25.12
CA ALA A 786 0.80 30.60 -26.10
C ALA A 786 1.53 29.24 -26.04
N GLY A 787 0.76 28.15 -25.95
CA GLY A 787 1.30 26.81 -25.83
C GLY A 787 2.23 26.43 -26.97
N GLY A 788 3.27 25.66 -26.64
CA GLY A 788 4.11 24.97 -27.63
C GLY A 788 3.44 23.66 -28.11
N ASN A 789 4.19 22.85 -28.83
CA ASN A 789 3.68 21.65 -29.52
C ASN A 789 3.17 20.51 -28.59
N CYS A 790 3.28 20.61 -27.27
CA CYS A 790 2.88 19.53 -26.35
C CYS A 790 2.30 20.00 -25.01
N GLU A 791 2.76 21.12 -24.44
CA GLU A 791 2.33 21.62 -23.11
C GLU A 791 2.43 23.14 -23.08
N THR A 792 1.59 23.78 -22.25
CA THR A 792 1.71 25.21 -21.93
C THR A 792 2.41 25.36 -20.59
N GLU A 793 3.60 25.95 -20.57
CA GLU A 793 4.35 26.23 -19.35
C GLU A 793 4.02 27.63 -18.82
N VAL A 794 3.65 27.69 -17.53
CA VAL A 794 3.42 28.94 -16.80
C VAL A 794 4.35 29.00 -15.61
N ARG A 795 5.21 30.01 -15.57
CA ARG A 795 6.19 30.16 -14.51
C ARG A 795 5.76 31.22 -13.49
N PHE A 796 5.87 30.90 -12.23
CA PHE A 796 5.66 31.79 -11.10
C PHE A 796 6.96 31.89 -10.31
N ASP A 797 7.61 33.07 -10.37
CA ASP A 797 8.91 33.25 -9.68
C ASP A 797 8.77 33.23 -8.16
N CYS A 798 7.64 33.74 -7.65
CA CYS A 798 7.31 33.70 -6.23
C CYS A 798 5.79 33.81 -6.02
N LEU A 799 5.22 32.87 -5.29
CA LEU A 799 3.88 32.93 -4.73
C LEU A 799 4.00 33.08 -3.21
N GLY A 800 3.20 33.97 -2.62
CA GLY A 800 3.11 34.09 -1.17
C GLY A 800 2.45 32.87 -0.53
N ALA A 801 2.74 32.60 0.75
CA ALA A 801 2.05 31.53 1.48
C ALA A 801 0.54 31.82 1.55
N GLY A 802 -0.28 30.82 1.15
CA GLY A 802 -1.73 30.93 1.02
C GLY A 802 -2.19 31.61 -0.27
N GLU A 803 -1.28 31.99 -1.16
CA GLU A 803 -1.64 32.60 -2.44
C GLU A 803 -2.04 31.52 -3.45
N THR A 804 -3.14 31.79 -4.19
CA THR A 804 -3.68 30.90 -5.20
C THR A 804 -3.63 31.55 -6.57
N VAL A 805 -3.21 30.79 -7.57
CA VAL A 805 -3.38 31.13 -8.99
C VAL A 805 -4.43 30.23 -9.60
N LEU A 806 -5.24 30.80 -10.49
CA LEU A 806 -6.27 30.11 -11.27
C LEU A 806 -5.88 30.12 -12.75
N LEU A 807 -5.87 28.98 -13.37
CA LEU A 807 -5.62 28.75 -14.79
C LEU A 807 -6.84 28.07 -15.39
N THR A 808 -7.37 28.60 -16.50
CA THR A 808 -8.59 28.06 -17.11
C THR A 808 -8.60 28.25 -18.61
N THR A 809 -9.20 27.29 -19.32
CA THR A 809 -9.45 27.40 -20.77
C THR A 809 -10.74 28.15 -21.08
N VAL A 810 -11.58 28.39 -20.06
CA VAL A 810 -12.90 29.04 -20.21
C VAL A 810 -12.86 30.43 -19.57
N PRO A 811 -13.45 31.46 -20.19
CA PRO A 811 -13.57 32.79 -19.58
C PRO A 811 -14.26 32.74 -18.22
N LEU A 812 -13.81 33.54 -17.23
CA LEU A 812 -14.39 33.55 -15.90
C LEU A 812 -15.92 33.75 -15.87
N GLY A 813 -16.43 34.57 -16.76
CA GLY A 813 -17.87 34.83 -16.89
C GLY A 813 -18.70 33.67 -17.43
N GLU A 814 -18.03 32.66 -17.94
CA GLU A 814 -18.63 31.44 -18.48
C GLU A 814 -18.46 30.22 -17.54
N LEU A 815 -17.87 30.43 -16.35
CA LEU A 815 -17.79 29.42 -15.28
C LEU A 815 -19.01 29.53 -14.35
N GLU A 816 -19.67 28.40 -14.11
CA GLU A 816 -20.79 28.27 -13.18
C GLU A 816 -20.36 27.38 -12.00
N THR A 817 -20.27 27.97 -10.82
CA THR A 817 -19.91 27.22 -9.60
C THR A 817 -21.02 26.25 -9.20
N VAL A 818 -20.66 24.97 -9.02
CA VAL A 818 -21.56 23.95 -8.47
C VAL A 818 -21.16 23.61 -7.03
N GLY A 819 -22.12 23.09 -6.26
CA GLY A 819 -21.91 22.69 -4.87
C GLY A 819 -21.33 21.28 -4.73
N VAL A 820 -21.09 20.87 -3.50
CA VAL A 820 -20.71 19.50 -3.15
C VAL A 820 -21.86 18.56 -3.50
N GLU A 821 -21.58 17.49 -4.23
CA GLU A 821 -22.54 16.43 -4.52
C GLU A 821 -22.31 15.25 -3.56
N ALA A 822 -23.34 14.86 -2.82
CA ALA A 822 -23.32 13.65 -2.02
C ALA A 822 -23.57 12.42 -2.89
N SER A 823 -22.82 11.37 -2.64
CA SER A 823 -22.93 10.10 -3.34
C SER A 823 -23.55 9.01 -2.48
N ALA A 824 -24.28 8.10 -3.11
CA ALA A 824 -24.77 6.88 -2.50
C ALA A 824 -23.95 5.67 -2.99
N PRO A 825 -23.96 4.54 -2.28
CA PRO A 825 -23.29 3.32 -2.73
C PRO A 825 -23.68 2.93 -4.15
N ASN A 826 -22.70 2.65 -5.00
CA ASN A 826 -22.91 2.21 -6.37
C ASN A 826 -22.30 0.82 -6.61
N PRO A 827 -23.01 -0.27 -6.31
CA PRO A 827 -22.50 -1.62 -6.51
C PRO A 827 -22.39 -2.03 -7.98
N GLY A 828 -22.95 -1.24 -8.92
CA GLY A 828 -22.98 -1.59 -10.34
C GLY A 828 -21.61 -1.68 -11.01
N TRP A 829 -20.69 -0.82 -10.62
CA TRP A 829 -19.32 -0.79 -11.18
C TRP A 829 -18.45 -1.97 -10.73
N LYS A 830 -18.84 -2.66 -9.63
CA LYS A 830 -18.13 -3.83 -9.09
C LYS A 830 -18.35 -5.10 -9.91
N ARG A 831 -18.92 -4.96 -11.11
CA ARG A 831 -19.07 -6.05 -12.07
C ARG A 831 -18.05 -5.90 -13.19
N CYS A 832 -17.19 -6.89 -13.30
CA CYS A 832 -16.22 -6.96 -14.37
C CYS A 832 -16.61 -8.09 -15.34
N GLY A 833 -16.80 -7.76 -16.62
CA GLY A 833 -17.16 -8.77 -17.61
C GLY A 833 -18.40 -9.62 -17.29
N GLY A 834 -19.34 -9.10 -16.52
CA GLY A 834 -20.52 -9.83 -16.05
C GLY A 834 -20.31 -10.63 -14.75
N VAL A 835 -19.10 -10.64 -14.23
CA VAL A 835 -18.75 -11.30 -12.96
C VAL A 835 -18.87 -10.31 -11.82
N SER A 836 -19.61 -10.66 -10.75
CA SER A 836 -19.62 -9.88 -9.51
C SER A 836 -18.37 -10.21 -8.71
N LEU A 837 -17.54 -9.21 -8.42
CA LEU A 837 -16.43 -9.37 -7.49
C LEU A 837 -16.97 -9.67 -6.08
N GLY A 838 -16.40 -10.62 -5.38
CA GLY A 838 -16.51 -10.70 -3.94
C GLY A 838 -17.62 -11.54 -3.34
N SER A 839 -18.18 -12.50 -4.04
CA SER A 839 -19.01 -13.54 -3.44
C SER A 839 -18.42 -14.93 -3.72
N PRO A 840 -17.34 -15.32 -3.02
CA PRO A 840 -16.74 -16.64 -3.21
C PRO A 840 -17.77 -17.74 -2.88
N GLY A 841 -17.79 -18.76 -3.69
CA GLY A 841 -18.65 -19.91 -3.50
C GLY A 841 -19.99 -19.87 -4.25
N LEU A 842 -20.34 -18.79 -4.93
CA LEU A 842 -21.46 -18.76 -5.87
C LEU A 842 -20.95 -19.00 -7.30
N PRO A 843 -21.65 -19.79 -8.13
CA PRO A 843 -21.29 -19.96 -9.54
C PRO A 843 -21.20 -18.60 -10.26
N GLY A 844 -20.09 -18.32 -10.91
CA GLY A 844 -19.85 -17.08 -11.64
C GLY A 844 -19.45 -15.87 -10.79
N THR A 845 -19.09 -16.07 -9.52
CA THR A 845 -18.52 -15.02 -8.66
C THR A 845 -17.08 -15.38 -8.30
N ARG A 846 -16.17 -14.50 -8.51
CA ARG A 846 -14.81 -14.48 -7.97
C ARG A 846 -14.61 -13.29 -7.06
#